data_c2b127bb5ac16671196097a206f6accc
#
_entry.id   c2b127bb5ac16671196097a206f6accc
#
_cell.length_a   1.000
_cell.length_b   1.000
_cell.length_c   1.000
_cell.angle_alpha   90.00
_cell.angle_beta   90.00
_cell.angle_gamma   90.00
#
_symmetry.space_group_name_H-M   'P 1'
#
loop_
_entity.id
_entity.type
_entity.pdbx_description
1 polymer ?
#
loop_
_entity_poly.entity_id
_entity_poly.type
_entity_poly.pdbx_seq_one_letter_code
_entity_poly.pdbx_strand_id
1 'polypeptide(L)'
;MTRNRIVFFLTSAALLLAPALFAAAPDARSAARMVYDPKSTYTVLFGGQSPFDAGTAKSYNLNDTWDWVGDHWIQVYPATTPAGRSFQTMVYDAANSRITMFGGKTDAATAVNETWVYDGHDWSELHPANAPSPRIWSGSAYDTTRNRMVLFGGQFTTTDLKTTTNYYDTWVFDGTNWTQIGSDGPQVTTPLLAYYEPTQQMIMLGTDTNQKPHMYSLNASNGTWTEMTPSVMPDCVNDAGLVYQGHDPKVLVLYSGTCSSSGTLSSTYEWDGSNWKLVTPASASFRVTGEAMAYDPARRTTTLFGGTEAFSVPVGTTYVYHQGVWTTPVDPAISPSPRSLFAFNTDPLNGVIWLVGGMDSVSTLDDIWRYSNGTWEEVAFDSQPSGCVSPTSAFDTDRQKLVVVCQDSSVHEFDGAKWTSFTATDSNSQPQVRRFSSMVYDAHIKKTVLFGGFNDINYVNETWLWDGTKWTQVKNNAATARSHAAMWFDPIMNLTVLYGGIGQPTTNDRIERYEDMWSFDGNGWTQMKSVTTTPGQRYGAQVTVNPADGHAYLFGGLKLIIDGAKQSQVYQNDLWMWDGSTKQWSQVNTASLPPERENGGLAFDPVANELTLFGGYAGTYRSDVWSFRGGNWILHAESLPQPRRRGIRH
;
A
#
# COMPACT_ATOMS: atom_id res chain seq x y z
N MET A 1 -41.81 35.06 -44.83
CA MET A 1 -41.17 35.26 -43.49
C MET A 1 -41.72 34.20 -42.55
N THR A 2 -41.10 33.06 -42.49
CA THR A 2 -41.50 31.94 -41.63
C THR A 2 -40.32 31.60 -40.71
N ARG A 3 -40.46 31.89 -39.41
CA ARG A 3 -39.45 31.59 -38.38
C ARG A 3 -39.56 30.09 -38.01
N ASN A 4 -38.51 29.33 -38.30
CA ASN A 4 -38.33 27.98 -37.75
C ASN A 4 -37.88 28.10 -36.27
N ARG A 5 -38.69 27.56 -35.38
CA ARG A 5 -38.33 27.28 -33.99
C ARG A 5 -37.65 25.90 -33.94
N ILE A 6 -36.39 25.88 -33.57
CA ILE A 6 -35.68 24.64 -33.21
C ILE A 6 -36.03 24.35 -31.75
N VAL A 7 -36.66 23.19 -31.54
CA VAL A 7 -36.96 22.64 -30.23
C VAL A 7 -35.78 21.74 -29.84
N PHE A 8 -35.05 22.16 -28.79
CA PHE A 8 -34.06 21.28 -28.16
C PHE A 8 -34.79 20.27 -27.25
N PHE A 9 -34.67 19.00 -27.57
CA PHE A 9 -34.97 17.91 -26.63
C PHE A 9 -33.78 17.75 -25.69
N LEU A 10 -33.93 18.15 -24.44
CA LEU A 10 -33.07 17.76 -23.34
C LEU A 10 -33.38 16.31 -22.97
N THR A 11 -32.59 15.37 -23.45
CA THR A 11 -32.55 14.04 -22.88
C THR A 11 -31.73 14.10 -21.59
N SER A 12 -32.40 14.01 -20.46
CA SER A 12 -31.77 13.78 -19.16
C SER A 12 -31.13 12.40 -19.15
N ALA A 13 -29.83 12.34 -19.44
CA ALA A 13 -29.02 11.17 -19.12
C ALA A 13 -28.89 11.12 -17.58
N ALA A 14 -29.55 10.18 -16.95
CA ALA A 14 -29.28 9.84 -15.56
C ALA A 14 -27.82 9.35 -15.49
N LEU A 15 -26.95 10.19 -14.93
CA LEU A 15 -25.61 9.78 -14.52
C LEU A 15 -25.80 8.75 -13.41
N LEU A 16 -25.60 7.47 -13.72
CA LEU A 16 -25.31 6.47 -12.71
C LEU A 16 -23.94 6.85 -12.14
N LEU A 17 -23.94 7.54 -11.01
CA LEU A 17 -22.78 7.70 -10.15
C LEU A 17 -22.35 6.29 -9.74
N ALA A 18 -21.28 5.80 -10.32
CA ALA A 18 -20.55 4.68 -9.73
C ALA A 18 -20.17 5.12 -8.29
N PRO A 19 -20.37 4.27 -7.28
CA PRO A 19 -19.95 4.61 -5.93
C PRO A 19 -18.45 4.89 -5.97
N ALA A 20 -18.05 6.04 -5.41
CA ALA A 20 -16.66 6.36 -5.18
C ALA A 20 -16.08 5.21 -4.35
N LEU A 21 -15.10 4.47 -4.89
CA LEU A 21 -14.28 3.58 -4.08
C LEU A 21 -13.46 4.46 -3.14
N PHE A 22 -13.87 4.47 -1.89
CA PHE A 22 -13.10 5.05 -0.79
C PHE A 22 -11.78 4.30 -0.65
N ALA A 23 -10.75 4.93 -0.07
CA ALA A 23 -9.63 4.19 0.53
C ALA A 23 -10.26 3.28 1.58
N ALA A 24 -10.42 2.02 1.20
CA ALA A 24 -11.32 1.15 1.91
C ALA A 24 -10.52 0.57 3.07
N ALA A 25 -10.86 0.97 4.30
CA ALA A 25 -10.63 0.11 5.44
C ALA A 25 -11.59 -1.10 5.33
N PRO A 26 -11.24 -2.26 5.89
CA PRO A 26 -12.17 -3.36 5.94
C PRO A 26 -13.48 -2.93 6.62
N ASP A 27 -14.61 -3.35 6.07
CA ASP A 27 -15.90 -3.09 6.70
C ASP A 27 -15.92 -3.56 8.16
N ALA A 28 -16.76 -2.92 8.98
CA ALA A 28 -17.00 -3.31 10.36
C ALA A 28 -17.30 -4.81 10.45
N ARG A 29 -16.57 -5.53 11.29
CA ARG A 29 -16.68 -6.99 11.41
C ARG A 29 -16.21 -7.52 12.74
N SER A 30 -16.69 -8.69 13.10
CA SER A 30 -16.20 -9.48 14.24
C SER A 30 -15.76 -10.86 13.81
N ALA A 31 -15.05 -11.57 14.68
CA ALA A 31 -14.62 -12.95 14.46
C ALA A 31 -13.81 -13.19 13.17
N ALA A 32 -13.16 -12.16 12.63
CA ALA A 32 -12.12 -12.28 11.62
C ALA A 32 -10.81 -12.82 12.24
N ARG A 33 -9.82 -13.12 11.41
CA ARG A 33 -8.46 -13.45 11.89
C ARG A 33 -7.42 -12.65 11.17
N MET A 34 -6.38 -12.31 11.92
CA MET A 34 -5.19 -11.62 11.43
C MET A 34 -3.93 -12.41 11.72
N VAL A 35 -2.99 -12.40 10.77
CA VAL A 35 -1.68 -13.05 10.91
C VAL A 35 -0.62 -12.20 10.21
N TYR A 36 0.50 -11.96 10.88
CA TYR A 36 1.66 -11.33 10.25
C TYR A 36 2.34 -12.30 9.28
N ASP A 37 2.58 -11.86 8.06
CA ASP A 37 3.36 -12.58 7.05
C ASP A 37 4.76 -11.95 6.93
N PRO A 38 5.82 -12.63 7.42
CA PRO A 38 7.18 -12.12 7.33
C PRO A 38 7.70 -11.96 5.91
N LYS A 39 7.11 -12.67 4.94
CA LYS A 39 7.53 -12.61 3.52
C LYS A 39 7.09 -11.30 2.86
N SER A 40 5.86 -10.88 3.09
CA SER A 40 5.33 -9.60 2.61
C SER A 40 5.65 -8.44 3.56
N THR A 41 5.96 -8.73 4.83
CA THR A 41 6.07 -7.75 5.94
C THR A 41 4.76 -7.04 6.28
N TYR A 42 3.62 -7.64 5.93
CA TYR A 42 2.28 -7.14 6.20
C TYR A 42 1.51 -8.06 7.15
N THR A 43 0.46 -7.53 7.75
CA THR A 43 -0.48 -8.33 8.53
C THR A 43 -1.73 -8.60 7.70
N VAL A 44 -1.97 -9.87 7.39
CA VAL A 44 -3.09 -10.33 6.55
C VAL A 44 -4.33 -10.54 7.40
N LEU A 45 -5.44 -9.89 7.05
CA LEU A 45 -6.78 -10.10 7.61
C LEU A 45 -7.62 -10.90 6.61
N PHE A 46 -8.36 -11.88 7.11
CA PHE A 46 -9.34 -12.63 6.29
C PHE A 46 -10.68 -12.81 7.00
N GLY A 47 -11.77 -12.58 6.26
CA GLY A 47 -13.11 -12.95 6.63
C GLY A 47 -13.71 -12.14 7.80
N GLY A 48 -14.49 -12.82 8.62
CA GLY A 48 -15.26 -12.24 9.72
C GLY A 48 -16.75 -12.14 9.40
N GLN A 49 -17.53 -11.72 10.37
CA GLN A 49 -18.98 -11.54 10.26
C GLN A 49 -19.31 -10.05 10.20
N SER A 50 -20.08 -9.65 9.19
CA SER A 50 -20.58 -8.28 9.02
C SER A 50 -21.57 -7.88 10.12
N PRO A 51 -21.84 -6.59 10.31
CA PRO A 51 -22.97 -6.11 11.09
C PRO A 51 -24.29 -6.73 10.59
N PHE A 52 -25.29 -6.76 11.48
CA PHE A 52 -26.63 -7.16 11.11
C PHE A 52 -27.25 -6.13 10.16
N ASP A 53 -27.60 -6.57 8.96
CA ASP A 53 -28.31 -5.74 7.99
C ASP A 53 -29.83 -5.84 8.22
N ALA A 54 -30.43 -4.75 8.69
CA ALA A 54 -31.87 -4.69 8.96
C ALA A 54 -32.73 -4.84 7.69
N GLY A 55 -32.19 -4.52 6.51
CA GLY A 55 -32.88 -4.64 5.23
C GLY A 55 -33.06 -6.10 4.78
N THR A 56 -32.05 -6.93 5.03
CA THR A 56 -32.04 -8.37 4.71
C THR A 56 -32.32 -9.26 5.92
N ALA A 57 -32.34 -8.69 7.11
CA ALA A 57 -32.47 -9.38 8.41
C ALA A 57 -31.37 -10.45 8.63
N LYS A 58 -30.13 -10.19 8.17
CA LYS A 58 -29.01 -11.13 8.24
C LYS A 58 -27.67 -10.43 8.49
N SER A 59 -26.74 -11.17 9.07
CA SER A 59 -25.29 -10.90 8.99
C SER A 59 -24.69 -11.88 8.00
N TYR A 60 -23.66 -11.45 7.28
CA TYR A 60 -22.97 -12.24 6.27
C TYR A 60 -21.54 -12.58 6.73
N ASN A 61 -21.06 -13.75 6.33
CA ASN A 61 -19.67 -14.09 6.47
C ASN A 61 -18.87 -13.54 5.28
N LEU A 62 -17.84 -12.76 5.57
CA LEU A 62 -17.02 -12.07 4.58
C LEU A 62 -15.92 -12.99 4.05
N ASN A 63 -15.49 -12.79 2.79
CA ASN A 63 -14.45 -13.57 2.12
C ASN A 63 -13.32 -12.69 1.55
N ASP A 64 -13.30 -11.44 1.93
CA ASP A 64 -12.29 -10.49 1.52
C ASP A 64 -10.97 -10.71 2.26
N THR A 65 -9.89 -10.42 1.57
CA THR A 65 -8.51 -10.45 2.09
C THR A 65 -7.98 -9.03 2.10
N TRP A 66 -7.34 -8.64 3.20
CA TRP A 66 -6.77 -7.33 3.41
C TRP A 66 -5.38 -7.41 4.01
N ASP A 67 -4.50 -6.53 3.57
CA ASP A 67 -3.17 -6.34 4.12
C ASP A 67 -3.13 -5.05 4.96
N TRP A 68 -2.71 -5.17 6.22
CA TRP A 68 -2.35 -4.05 7.07
C TRP A 68 -0.86 -3.76 6.92
N VAL A 69 -0.53 -2.59 6.40
CA VAL A 69 0.87 -2.22 6.11
C VAL A 69 1.49 -1.32 7.19
N GLY A 70 0.83 -1.21 8.33
CA GLY A 70 1.32 -0.54 9.53
C GLY A 70 0.56 0.72 9.92
N ASP A 71 -0.13 1.36 8.99
CA ASP A 71 -0.90 2.59 9.19
C ASP A 71 -2.19 2.66 8.37
N HIS A 72 -2.30 1.85 7.31
CA HIS A 72 -3.51 1.75 6.47
C HIS A 72 -3.75 0.34 5.98
N TRP A 73 -4.96 0.10 5.44
CA TRP A 73 -5.38 -1.17 4.87
C TRP A 73 -5.29 -1.16 3.36
N ILE A 74 -4.91 -2.29 2.77
CA ILE A 74 -4.94 -2.54 1.33
C ILE A 74 -5.80 -3.76 1.09
N GLN A 75 -6.85 -3.64 0.26
CA GLN A 75 -7.63 -4.80 -0.14
C GLN A 75 -6.88 -5.61 -1.18
N VAL A 76 -6.74 -6.91 -0.92
CA VAL A 76 -6.13 -7.87 -1.85
C VAL A 76 -7.25 -8.61 -2.57
N TYR A 77 -7.07 -8.85 -3.86
CA TYR A 77 -8.03 -9.57 -4.71
C TYR A 77 -7.43 -10.86 -5.25
N PRO A 78 -7.39 -11.95 -4.44
CA PRO A 78 -6.87 -13.23 -4.90
C PRO A 78 -7.73 -13.79 -6.04
N ALA A 79 -7.10 -14.51 -6.97
CA ALA A 79 -7.83 -15.18 -8.06
C ALA A 79 -8.72 -16.32 -7.53
N THR A 80 -8.31 -16.97 -6.45
CA THR A 80 -9.07 -17.99 -5.71
C THR A 80 -9.28 -17.52 -4.29
N THR A 81 -10.50 -17.60 -3.79
CA THR A 81 -10.85 -17.16 -2.43
C THR A 81 -11.73 -18.21 -1.75
N PRO A 82 -11.46 -18.55 -0.47
CA PRO A 82 -12.33 -19.41 0.32
C PRO A 82 -13.74 -18.83 0.44
N ALA A 83 -14.75 -19.66 0.64
CA ALA A 83 -16.07 -19.17 1.02
C ALA A 83 -16.00 -18.27 2.26
N GLY A 84 -16.83 -17.22 2.28
CA GLY A 84 -16.91 -16.26 3.39
C GLY A 84 -17.12 -17.00 4.71
N ARG A 85 -16.29 -16.66 5.72
CA ARG A 85 -16.31 -17.36 7.02
C ARG A 85 -15.90 -16.49 8.20
N SER A 86 -16.36 -16.91 9.37
CA SER A 86 -16.02 -16.33 10.68
C SER A 86 -15.63 -17.44 11.67
N PHE A 87 -14.96 -17.07 12.76
CA PHE A 87 -14.51 -18.00 13.82
C PHE A 87 -13.53 -19.10 13.34
N GLN A 88 -12.91 -18.92 12.18
CA GLN A 88 -11.81 -19.77 11.70
C GLN A 88 -10.55 -19.53 12.53
N THR A 89 -9.55 -20.40 12.37
CA THR A 89 -8.20 -20.16 12.89
C THR A 89 -7.23 -19.86 11.76
N MET A 90 -6.22 -19.03 12.02
CA MET A 90 -5.15 -18.72 11.08
C MET A 90 -3.81 -18.65 11.80
N VAL A 91 -2.76 -19.19 11.19
CA VAL A 91 -1.37 -19.08 11.66
C VAL A 91 -0.43 -18.90 10.47
N TYR A 92 0.74 -18.28 10.70
CA TYR A 92 1.82 -18.31 9.72
C TYR A 92 2.60 -19.61 9.86
N ASP A 93 2.59 -20.44 8.81
CA ASP A 93 3.37 -21.65 8.68
C ASP A 93 4.78 -21.31 8.19
N ALA A 94 5.69 -21.11 9.13
CA ALA A 94 7.04 -20.64 8.85
C ALA A 94 7.86 -21.64 8.01
N ALA A 95 7.60 -22.95 8.16
CA ALA A 95 8.31 -23.98 7.40
C ALA A 95 7.97 -23.94 5.91
N ASN A 96 6.73 -23.56 5.56
CA ASN A 96 6.24 -23.51 4.18
C ASN A 96 6.08 -22.06 3.66
N SER A 97 6.44 -21.05 4.46
CA SER A 97 6.37 -19.61 4.12
C SER A 97 4.99 -19.20 3.57
N ARG A 98 3.93 -19.55 4.30
CA ARG A 98 2.53 -19.30 3.92
C ARG A 98 1.64 -19.19 5.16
N ILE A 99 0.45 -18.60 5.00
CA ILE A 99 -0.57 -18.61 6.05
C ILE A 99 -1.42 -19.87 5.89
N THR A 100 -1.69 -20.56 6.99
CA THR A 100 -2.59 -21.72 7.06
C THR A 100 -3.84 -21.36 7.84
N MET A 101 -5.02 -21.63 7.26
CA MET A 101 -6.33 -21.43 7.86
C MET A 101 -7.08 -22.74 7.98
N PHE A 102 -7.83 -22.92 9.09
CA PHE A 102 -8.66 -24.11 9.32
C PHE A 102 -10.04 -23.74 9.86
N GLY A 103 -11.07 -24.44 9.37
CA GLY A 103 -12.41 -24.44 9.93
C GLY A 103 -13.20 -23.14 9.74
N GLY A 104 -14.01 -22.81 10.73
CA GLY A 104 -14.87 -21.64 10.75
C GLY A 104 -16.31 -21.93 10.35
N LYS A 105 -17.17 -20.90 10.42
CA LYS A 105 -18.58 -20.92 10.03
C LYS A 105 -18.72 -20.20 8.69
N THR A 106 -19.49 -20.79 7.77
CA THR A 106 -19.88 -20.16 6.50
C THR A 106 -21.39 -19.85 6.47
N ASP A 107 -21.84 -19.12 5.46
CA ASP A 107 -23.28 -18.89 5.28
C ASP A 107 -24.03 -20.17 4.90
N ALA A 108 -23.33 -21.15 4.32
CA ALA A 108 -23.89 -22.44 3.91
C ALA A 108 -23.86 -23.51 5.01
N ALA A 109 -22.97 -23.37 6.03
CA ALA A 109 -22.76 -24.40 7.05
C ALA A 109 -22.43 -23.76 8.42
N THR A 110 -22.90 -24.39 9.49
CA THR A 110 -22.63 -23.96 10.89
C THR A 110 -21.17 -24.12 11.29
N ALA A 111 -20.46 -25.04 10.67
CA ALA A 111 -19.00 -25.18 10.76
C ALA A 111 -18.47 -26.00 9.58
N VAL A 112 -17.21 -25.78 9.21
CA VAL A 112 -16.47 -26.53 8.19
C VAL A 112 -15.17 -27.09 8.74
N ASN A 113 -14.53 -28.04 8.03
CA ASN A 113 -13.23 -28.63 8.37
C ASN A 113 -12.20 -28.47 7.24
N GLU A 114 -12.42 -27.49 6.39
CA GLU A 114 -11.51 -27.18 5.30
C GLU A 114 -10.19 -26.62 5.82
N THR A 115 -9.10 -27.00 5.15
CA THR A 115 -7.76 -26.44 5.37
C THR A 115 -7.37 -25.63 4.13
N TRP A 116 -7.13 -24.36 4.29
CA TRP A 116 -6.72 -23.44 3.24
C TRP A 116 -5.35 -22.86 3.52
N VAL A 117 -4.60 -22.55 2.46
CA VAL A 117 -3.31 -21.85 2.56
C VAL A 117 -3.29 -20.63 1.66
N TYR A 118 -2.62 -19.57 2.13
CA TYR A 118 -2.39 -18.33 1.40
C TYR A 118 -0.90 -18.12 1.23
N ASP A 119 -0.44 -17.92 -0.01
CA ASP A 119 0.98 -17.82 -0.36
C ASP A 119 1.50 -16.38 -0.44
N GLY A 120 0.64 -15.41 -0.11
CA GLY A 120 0.86 -13.98 -0.26
C GLY A 120 0.17 -13.38 -1.50
N HIS A 121 -0.44 -14.23 -2.37
CA HIS A 121 -1.16 -13.81 -3.57
C HIS A 121 -2.52 -14.48 -3.71
N ASP A 122 -2.55 -15.82 -3.60
CA ASP A 122 -3.76 -16.61 -3.81
C ASP A 122 -4.01 -17.59 -2.68
N TRP A 123 -5.30 -17.92 -2.49
CA TRP A 123 -5.72 -18.98 -1.61
C TRP A 123 -5.78 -20.31 -2.36
N SER A 124 -5.37 -21.38 -1.71
CA SER A 124 -5.49 -22.75 -2.22
C SER A 124 -6.05 -23.68 -1.15
N GLU A 125 -7.03 -24.50 -1.51
CA GLU A 125 -7.55 -25.51 -0.60
C GLU A 125 -6.61 -26.72 -0.57
N LEU A 126 -6.29 -27.19 0.63
CA LEU A 126 -5.59 -28.45 0.86
C LEU A 126 -6.60 -29.54 1.19
N HIS A 127 -6.32 -30.76 0.75
CA HIS A 127 -7.13 -31.95 1.05
C HIS A 127 -6.30 -32.98 1.84
N PRO A 128 -5.99 -32.70 3.14
CA PRO A 128 -5.23 -33.63 3.95
C PRO A 128 -6.00 -34.96 4.14
N ALA A 129 -5.27 -36.07 4.22
CA ALA A 129 -5.88 -37.39 4.38
C ALA A 129 -6.66 -37.55 5.70
N ASN A 130 -6.26 -36.81 6.73
CA ASN A 130 -6.97 -36.71 8.01
C ASN A 130 -7.18 -35.20 8.31
N ALA A 131 -8.31 -34.89 8.95
CA ALA A 131 -8.60 -33.55 9.43
C ALA A 131 -9.44 -33.59 10.71
N PRO A 132 -9.34 -32.60 11.59
CA PRO A 132 -10.27 -32.44 12.70
C PRO A 132 -11.71 -32.34 12.21
N SER A 133 -12.69 -32.72 13.00
CA SER A 133 -14.11 -32.53 12.69
C SER A 133 -14.42 -31.05 12.46
N PRO A 134 -15.50 -30.72 11.69
CA PRO A 134 -15.96 -29.35 11.48
C PRO A 134 -16.11 -28.60 12.81
N ARG A 135 -15.54 -27.40 12.92
CA ARG A 135 -15.55 -26.64 14.18
C ARG A 135 -15.32 -25.14 14.01
N ILE A 136 -15.79 -24.40 15.01
CA ILE A 136 -15.59 -22.98 15.21
C ILE A 136 -14.99 -22.75 16.60
N TRP A 137 -14.44 -21.55 16.86
CA TRP A 137 -13.86 -21.15 18.15
C TRP A 137 -12.73 -22.06 18.66
N SER A 138 -11.98 -22.67 17.78
CA SER A 138 -10.76 -23.38 18.16
C SER A 138 -9.64 -22.37 18.41
N GLY A 139 -8.79 -22.66 19.40
CA GLY A 139 -7.53 -21.96 19.56
C GLY A 139 -6.46 -22.55 18.63
N SER A 140 -5.58 -21.69 18.09
CA SER A 140 -4.44 -22.14 17.31
C SER A 140 -3.22 -21.26 17.46
N ALA A 141 -2.03 -21.86 17.37
CA ALA A 141 -0.75 -21.16 17.25
C ALA A 141 0.27 -22.03 16.52
N TYR A 142 1.34 -21.42 16.01
CA TYR A 142 2.41 -22.14 15.33
C TYR A 142 3.56 -22.45 16.29
N ASP A 143 3.91 -23.72 16.42
CA ASP A 143 5.06 -24.22 17.18
C ASP A 143 6.31 -24.10 16.29
N THR A 144 7.06 -23.01 16.44
CA THR A 144 8.26 -22.73 15.62
C THR A 144 9.40 -23.71 15.89
N THR A 145 9.45 -24.32 17.05
CA THR A 145 10.46 -25.34 17.37
C THR A 145 10.22 -26.64 16.64
N ARG A 146 8.95 -27.04 16.45
CA ARG A 146 8.56 -28.31 15.82
C ARG A 146 7.99 -28.13 14.41
N ASN A 147 7.97 -26.91 13.91
CA ASN A 147 7.48 -26.55 12.58
C ASN A 147 6.08 -27.11 12.29
N ARG A 148 5.11 -26.79 13.13
CA ARG A 148 3.74 -27.27 12.98
C ARG A 148 2.72 -26.32 13.60
N MET A 149 1.53 -26.25 13.02
CA MET A 149 0.39 -25.60 13.65
C MET A 149 -0.17 -26.51 14.74
N VAL A 150 -0.52 -25.96 15.90
CA VAL A 150 -1.27 -26.61 16.96
C VAL A 150 -2.68 -26.06 16.98
N LEU A 151 -3.67 -26.95 17.04
CA LEU A 151 -5.09 -26.63 17.16
C LEU A 151 -5.64 -27.31 18.42
N PHE A 152 -6.42 -26.59 19.21
CA PHE A 152 -7.09 -27.14 20.37
C PHE A 152 -8.58 -26.78 20.37
N GLY A 153 -9.40 -27.76 20.69
CA GLY A 153 -10.79 -27.60 21.07
C GLY A 153 -11.70 -27.05 19.97
N GLY A 154 -12.59 -26.18 20.37
CA GLY A 154 -13.66 -25.62 19.54
C GLY A 154 -15.00 -26.34 19.71
N GLN A 155 -15.96 -25.94 18.90
CA GLN A 155 -17.32 -26.52 18.97
C GLN A 155 -17.95 -26.70 17.60
N PHE A 156 -18.92 -27.59 17.55
CA PHE A 156 -19.82 -27.81 16.42
C PHE A 156 -21.27 -27.76 16.90
N THR A 157 -22.10 -26.99 16.20
CA THR A 157 -23.57 -26.99 16.45
C THR A 157 -24.27 -27.50 15.22
N THR A 158 -25.20 -28.44 15.40
CA THR A 158 -26.00 -29.00 14.32
C THR A 158 -26.82 -27.91 13.58
N THR A 159 -27.16 -28.15 12.31
CA THR A 159 -27.90 -27.16 11.48
C THR A 159 -29.29 -26.83 12.00
N ASP A 160 -29.91 -27.73 12.80
CA ASP A 160 -31.18 -27.48 13.49
C ASP A 160 -31.00 -26.71 14.82
N LEU A 161 -29.76 -26.34 15.15
CA LEU A 161 -29.33 -25.60 16.35
C LEU A 161 -29.71 -26.28 17.70
N LYS A 162 -29.99 -27.60 17.69
CA LYS A 162 -30.42 -28.34 18.89
C LYS A 162 -29.30 -28.99 19.67
N THR A 163 -28.23 -29.34 18.98
CA THR A 163 -27.11 -30.06 19.62
C THR A 163 -25.81 -29.33 19.38
N THR A 164 -25.11 -29.01 20.46
CA THR A 164 -23.74 -28.45 20.42
C THR A 164 -22.78 -29.49 21.00
N THR A 165 -21.75 -29.80 20.25
CA THR A 165 -20.63 -30.67 20.69
C THR A 165 -19.41 -29.79 20.93
N ASN A 166 -18.90 -29.84 22.15
CA ASN A 166 -17.61 -29.18 22.46
C ASN A 166 -16.49 -30.20 22.27
N TYR A 167 -15.42 -29.77 21.66
CA TYR A 167 -14.23 -30.57 21.46
C TYR A 167 -13.15 -30.14 22.49
N TYR A 168 -12.39 -31.11 22.99
CA TYR A 168 -11.26 -30.87 23.90
C TYR A 168 -10.01 -31.61 23.41
N ASP A 169 -10.01 -31.98 22.15
CA ASP A 169 -8.93 -32.66 21.46
C ASP A 169 -7.81 -31.70 21.02
N THR A 170 -6.61 -32.24 20.91
CA THR A 170 -5.44 -31.49 20.41
C THR A 170 -4.98 -32.10 19.11
N TRP A 171 -4.84 -31.28 18.09
CA TRP A 171 -4.38 -31.65 16.76
C TRP A 171 -3.14 -30.85 16.37
N VAL A 172 -2.31 -31.42 15.52
CA VAL A 172 -1.18 -30.75 14.88
C VAL A 172 -1.24 -30.93 13.39
N PHE A 173 -0.88 -29.86 12.66
CA PHE A 173 -0.76 -29.85 11.21
C PHE A 173 0.70 -29.61 10.83
N ASP A 174 1.29 -30.54 10.06
CA ASP A 174 2.71 -30.52 9.67
C ASP A 174 2.97 -29.81 8.35
N GLY A 175 1.96 -29.14 7.80
CA GLY A 175 1.98 -28.51 6.48
C GLY A 175 1.35 -29.38 5.39
N THR A 176 1.07 -30.66 5.65
CA THR A 176 0.46 -31.61 4.70
C THR A 176 -0.72 -32.36 5.30
N ASN A 177 -0.59 -32.86 6.53
CA ASN A 177 -1.63 -33.67 7.18
C ASN A 177 -1.87 -33.26 8.62
N TRP A 178 -3.09 -33.53 9.10
CA TRP A 178 -3.45 -33.40 10.50
C TRP A 178 -3.21 -34.70 11.27
N THR A 179 -2.69 -34.57 12.47
CA THR A 179 -2.51 -35.68 13.41
C THR A 179 -3.08 -35.29 14.76
N GLN A 180 -3.96 -36.11 15.30
CA GLN A 180 -4.46 -35.95 16.67
C GLN A 180 -3.38 -36.43 17.65
N ILE A 181 -2.99 -35.56 18.59
CA ILE A 181 -1.97 -35.86 19.61
C ILE A 181 -2.56 -35.94 21.02
N GLY A 182 -3.79 -35.49 21.22
CA GLY A 182 -4.53 -35.59 22.47
C GLY A 182 -6.03 -35.73 22.19
N SER A 183 -6.72 -36.64 22.88
CA SER A 183 -8.16 -36.86 22.68
C SER A 183 -9.04 -36.21 23.75
N ASP A 184 -8.46 -35.85 24.91
CA ASP A 184 -9.19 -35.28 26.05
C ASP A 184 -8.29 -34.27 26.77
N GLY A 185 -8.63 -33.02 26.66
CA GLY A 185 -7.91 -31.88 27.25
C GLY A 185 -8.75 -31.12 28.26
N PRO A 186 -8.26 -29.96 28.71
CA PRO A 186 -9.00 -29.11 29.63
C PRO A 186 -10.36 -28.67 29.08
N GLN A 187 -11.38 -28.74 29.92
CA GLN A 187 -12.75 -28.34 29.55
C GLN A 187 -12.91 -26.84 29.64
N VAL A 188 -12.34 -26.17 28.65
CA VAL A 188 -12.43 -24.69 28.51
C VAL A 188 -13.19 -24.30 27.26
N THR A 189 -13.84 -23.15 27.32
CA THR A 189 -14.50 -22.51 26.17
C THR A 189 -13.60 -21.43 25.58
N THR A 190 -13.80 -21.11 24.30
CA THR A 190 -13.06 -20.06 23.57
C THR A 190 -11.53 -20.08 23.83
N PRO A 191 -10.85 -21.21 23.60
CA PRO A 191 -9.43 -21.33 23.90
C PRO A 191 -8.60 -20.36 23.05
N LEU A 192 -7.68 -19.64 23.68
CA LEU A 192 -6.69 -18.77 23.06
C LEU A 192 -5.33 -19.44 23.15
N LEU A 193 -4.65 -19.63 22.04
CA LEU A 193 -3.32 -20.24 21.99
C LEU A 193 -2.26 -19.24 21.55
N ALA A 194 -1.10 -19.30 22.18
CA ALA A 194 0.10 -18.61 21.74
C ALA A 194 1.34 -19.47 22.01
N TYR A 195 2.31 -19.43 21.10
CA TYR A 195 3.60 -20.05 21.32
C TYR A 195 4.55 -19.06 21.97
N TYR A 196 4.99 -19.36 23.20
CA TYR A 196 5.90 -18.52 23.95
C TYR A 196 7.35 -18.99 23.74
N GLU A 197 8.06 -18.32 22.83
CA GLU A 197 9.39 -18.73 22.39
C GLU A 197 10.44 -18.82 23.51
N PRO A 198 10.48 -17.91 24.52
CA PRO A 198 11.52 -17.97 25.54
C PRO A 198 11.57 -19.28 26.32
N THR A 199 10.41 -19.92 26.52
CA THR A 199 10.34 -21.24 27.19
C THR A 199 10.01 -22.39 26.23
N GLN A 200 9.83 -22.09 24.93
CA GLN A 200 9.44 -23.05 23.89
C GLN A 200 8.14 -23.81 24.23
N GLN A 201 7.19 -23.12 24.82
CA GLN A 201 5.93 -23.71 25.28
C GLN A 201 4.74 -23.17 24.50
N MET A 202 3.81 -24.05 24.15
CA MET A 202 2.48 -23.68 23.72
C MET A 202 1.64 -23.38 24.96
N ILE A 203 1.16 -22.16 25.07
CA ILE A 203 0.36 -21.64 26.17
C ILE A 203 -1.08 -21.53 25.71
N MET A 204 -2.02 -21.95 26.56
CA MET A 204 -3.45 -21.81 26.33
C MET A 204 -4.09 -21.04 27.49
N LEU A 205 -4.96 -20.12 27.17
CA LEU A 205 -5.93 -19.47 28.07
C LEU A 205 -7.34 -19.88 27.65
N GLY A 206 -8.24 -20.01 28.62
CA GLY A 206 -9.64 -20.28 28.37
C GLY A 206 -10.44 -20.20 29.66
N THR A 207 -11.75 -20.25 29.59
CA THR A 207 -12.63 -20.22 30.78
C THR A 207 -13.34 -21.54 30.97
N ASP A 208 -13.56 -21.92 32.24
CA ASP A 208 -14.42 -23.06 32.58
C ASP A 208 -15.93 -22.68 32.40
N THR A 209 -16.79 -23.61 32.70
CA THR A 209 -18.26 -23.44 32.63
C THR A 209 -18.79 -22.37 33.60
N ASN A 210 -18.01 -21.99 34.61
CA ASN A 210 -18.33 -20.90 35.57
C ASN A 210 -17.73 -19.57 35.14
N GLN A 211 -17.18 -19.50 33.92
CA GLN A 211 -16.50 -18.31 33.38
C GLN A 211 -15.21 -17.91 34.12
N LYS A 212 -14.63 -18.85 34.88
CA LYS A 212 -13.35 -18.63 35.54
C LYS A 212 -12.20 -18.85 34.56
N PRO A 213 -11.24 -17.92 34.43
CA PRO A 213 -10.09 -18.08 33.55
C PRO A 213 -9.09 -19.12 34.11
N HIS A 214 -8.56 -19.91 33.20
CA HIS A 214 -7.51 -20.91 33.44
C HIS A 214 -6.40 -20.76 32.41
N MET A 215 -5.20 -21.18 32.79
CA MET A 215 -4.02 -21.19 31.95
C MET A 215 -3.37 -22.54 31.93
N TYR A 216 -2.92 -23.01 30.76
CA TYR A 216 -2.31 -24.32 30.59
C TYR A 216 -1.08 -24.24 29.69
N SER A 217 -0.14 -25.15 29.88
CA SER A 217 0.97 -25.41 28.96
C SER A 217 0.87 -26.82 28.36
N LEU A 218 1.16 -26.92 27.05
CA LEU A 218 1.14 -28.18 26.31
C LEU A 218 2.46 -28.96 26.45
N ASN A 219 2.37 -30.20 26.88
CA ASN A 219 3.43 -31.16 26.65
C ASN A 219 3.36 -31.66 25.20
N ALA A 220 4.19 -31.09 24.36
CA ALA A 220 4.16 -31.35 22.92
C ALA A 220 4.56 -32.77 22.49
N SER A 221 5.09 -33.59 23.42
CA SER A 221 5.51 -34.99 23.15
C SER A 221 4.35 -35.96 23.25
N ASN A 222 3.38 -35.68 24.11
CA ASN A 222 2.25 -36.60 24.37
C ASN A 222 0.87 -35.94 24.27
N GLY A 223 0.80 -34.67 23.91
CA GLY A 223 -0.46 -33.94 23.71
C GLY A 223 -1.22 -33.59 25.00
N THR A 224 -0.61 -33.77 26.19
CA THR A 224 -1.26 -33.44 27.47
C THR A 224 -1.09 -31.98 27.86
N TRP A 225 -2.11 -31.43 28.48
CA TRP A 225 -2.10 -30.08 29.03
C TRP A 225 -1.88 -30.08 30.53
N THR A 226 -1.01 -29.20 31.01
CA THR A 226 -0.72 -29.04 32.45
C THR A 226 -1.17 -27.64 32.86
N GLU A 227 -2.00 -27.56 33.88
CA GLU A 227 -2.48 -26.29 34.42
C GLU A 227 -1.33 -25.49 35.04
N MET A 228 -1.31 -24.21 34.73
CA MET A 228 -0.40 -23.19 35.26
C MET A 228 -1.18 -22.29 36.22
N THR A 229 -0.59 -22.00 37.37
CA THR A 229 -1.25 -21.18 38.41
C THR A 229 -0.42 -19.94 38.73
N PRO A 230 -0.34 -18.96 37.83
CA PRO A 230 0.34 -17.69 38.12
C PRO A 230 -0.35 -16.97 39.28
N SER A 231 0.38 -16.10 40.00
CA SER A 231 -0.16 -15.36 41.13
C SER A 231 -1.18 -14.27 40.71
N VAL A 232 -1.06 -13.81 39.46
CA VAL A 232 -2.01 -12.88 38.83
C VAL A 232 -2.57 -13.54 37.58
N MET A 233 -3.88 -13.59 37.43
CA MET A 233 -4.59 -14.05 36.23
C MET A 233 -5.40 -12.90 35.65
N PRO A 234 -5.52 -12.79 34.32
CA PRO A 234 -6.45 -11.88 33.69
C PRO A 234 -7.90 -12.16 34.10
N ASP A 235 -8.69 -11.12 34.35
CA ASP A 235 -10.06 -11.28 34.85
C ASP A 235 -11.03 -11.84 33.81
N CYS A 236 -10.80 -11.55 32.52
CA CYS A 236 -11.69 -11.89 31.42
C CYS A 236 -10.89 -12.35 30.19
N VAL A 237 -11.16 -13.54 29.72
CA VAL A 237 -10.44 -14.11 28.56
C VAL A 237 -11.39 -14.67 27.48
N ASN A 238 -12.72 -14.53 27.63
CA ASN A 238 -13.67 -14.95 26.60
C ASN A 238 -13.64 -13.97 25.42
N ASP A 239 -13.49 -14.51 24.22
CA ASP A 239 -13.42 -13.72 22.99
C ASP A 239 -12.34 -12.62 23.04
N ALA A 240 -11.25 -12.86 23.77
CA ALA A 240 -10.11 -11.96 23.90
C ALA A 240 -9.10 -12.18 22.76
N GLY A 241 -8.23 -11.19 22.54
CA GLY A 241 -7.08 -11.32 21.65
C GLY A 241 -5.81 -11.70 22.42
N LEU A 242 -5.03 -12.65 21.90
CA LEU A 242 -3.76 -13.09 22.47
C LEU A 242 -2.70 -13.22 21.38
N VAL A 243 -1.56 -12.56 21.56
CA VAL A 243 -0.42 -12.65 20.63
C VAL A 243 0.91 -12.71 21.38
N TYR A 244 1.92 -13.33 20.76
CA TYR A 244 3.30 -13.27 21.23
C TYR A 244 4.04 -12.09 20.60
N GLN A 245 4.60 -11.22 21.44
CA GLN A 245 5.48 -10.13 21.04
C GLN A 245 6.94 -10.57 21.20
N GLY A 246 7.60 -10.84 20.09
CA GLY A 246 8.94 -11.46 20.04
C GLY A 246 10.12 -10.51 20.28
N HIS A 247 9.90 -9.20 20.49
CA HIS A 247 10.93 -8.21 20.79
C HIS A 247 10.92 -7.84 22.29
N ASP A 248 11.99 -7.26 22.75
CA ASP A 248 12.16 -6.87 24.15
C ASP A 248 11.15 -5.77 24.58
N PRO A 249 10.36 -6.02 25.64
CA PRO A 249 10.26 -7.27 26.38
C PRO A 249 9.53 -8.37 25.58
N LYS A 250 10.04 -9.61 25.66
CA LYS A 250 9.42 -10.80 25.05
C LYS A 250 8.23 -11.25 25.91
N VAL A 251 7.02 -10.88 25.54
CA VAL A 251 5.81 -11.10 26.31
C VAL A 251 4.68 -11.69 25.46
N LEU A 252 3.69 -12.34 26.12
CA LEU A 252 2.38 -12.49 25.50
C LEU A 252 1.57 -11.23 25.83
N VAL A 253 0.93 -10.66 24.83
CA VAL A 253 -0.01 -9.54 24.99
C VAL A 253 -1.42 -10.08 24.88
N LEU A 254 -2.22 -9.89 25.93
CA LEU A 254 -3.63 -10.19 25.98
C LEU A 254 -4.41 -8.88 26.02
N TYR A 255 -5.33 -8.70 25.09
CA TYR A 255 -6.36 -7.69 25.20
C TYR A 255 -7.64 -8.36 25.67
N SER A 256 -8.19 -7.90 26.80
CA SER A 256 -9.21 -8.65 27.51
C SER A 256 -10.58 -8.64 26.82
N GLY A 257 -11.29 -9.75 27.01
CA GLY A 257 -12.58 -10.03 26.45
C GLY A 257 -13.76 -9.75 27.39
N THR A 258 -14.78 -10.61 27.32
CA THR A 258 -16.02 -10.48 28.08
C THR A 258 -15.92 -11.25 29.41
N CYS A 259 -16.42 -10.62 30.48
CA CYS A 259 -16.67 -11.25 31.78
C CYS A 259 -18.15 -11.44 32.04
N SER A 260 -18.51 -12.48 32.77
CA SER A 260 -19.89 -12.72 33.20
C SER A 260 -20.44 -11.67 34.16
N SER A 261 -19.58 -11.05 34.99
CA SER A 261 -19.99 -10.12 36.05
C SER A 261 -19.83 -8.64 35.72
N SER A 262 -18.93 -8.28 34.83
CA SER A 262 -18.57 -6.88 34.51
C SER A 262 -18.74 -6.50 33.04
N GLY A 263 -19.21 -7.42 32.20
CA GLY A 263 -19.32 -7.18 30.74
C GLY A 263 -17.96 -7.12 30.06
N THR A 264 -17.89 -6.44 28.94
CA THR A 264 -16.63 -6.27 28.17
C THR A 264 -15.69 -5.30 28.89
N LEU A 265 -14.44 -5.69 29.08
CA LEU A 265 -13.38 -4.86 29.64
C LEU A 265 -12.43 -4.36 28.54
N SER A 266 -11.63 -3.37 28.89
CA SER A 266 -10.58 -2.81 28.03
C SER A 266 -9.17 -3.00 28.60
N SER A 267 -8.99 -4.04 29.43
CA SER A 267 -7.74 -4.29 30.11
C SER A 267 -6.72 -4.95 29.19
N THR A 268 -5.49 -4.53 29.27
CA THR A 268 -4.36 -5.17 28.56
C THR A 268 -3.44 -5.82 29.59
N TYR A 269 -3.07 -7.05 29.38
CA TYR A 269 -2.14 -7.79 30.22
C TYR A 269 -0.93 -8.23 29.41
N GLU A 270 0.22 -8.27 30.08
CA GLU A 270 1.46 -8.82 29.55
C GLU A 270 1.93 -10.00 30.40
N TRP A 271 2.26 -11.13 29.75
CA TRP A 271 2.85 -12.32 30.36
C TRP A 271 4.34 -12.36 30.13
N ASP A 272 5.15 -12.38 31.19
CA ASP A 272 6.61 -12.35 31.14
C ASP A 272 7.29 -13.73 31.18
N GLY A 273 6.50 -14.80 31.16
CA GLY A 273 6.96 -16.19 31.33
C GLY A 273 6.74 -16.72 32.75
N SER A 274 6.40 -15.88 33.71
CA SER A 274 6.19 -16.26 35.11
C SER A 274 4.85 -15.74 35.66
N ASN A 275 4.45 -14.53 35.26
CA ASN A 275 3.26 -13.89 35.81
C ASN A 275 2.61 -12.92 34.82
N TRP A 276 1.32 -12.65 35.00
CA TRP A 276 0.63 -11.62 34.27
C TRP A 276 0.77 -10.26 34.97
N LYS A 277 1.01 -9.24 34.16
CA LYS A 277 1.04 -7.84 34.61
C LYS A 277 -0.08 -7.09 33.91
N LEU A 278 -0.96 -6.44 34.69
CA LEU A 278 -1.93 -5.52 34.13
C LEU A 278 -1.20 -4.25 33.63
N VAL A 279 -1.32 -3.99 32.35
CA VAL A 279 -0.84 -2.76 31.70
C VAL A 279 -2.05 -1.87 31.54
N THR A 280 -2.17 -0.85 32.38
CA THR A 280 -3.30 0.09 32.29
C THR A 280 -3.00 1.06 31.17
N PRO A 281 -3.72 1.01 30.04
CA PRO A 281 -3.56 2.02 29.02
C PRO A 281 -4.06 3.36 29.55
N ALA A 282 -3.24 4.37 29.46
CA ALA A 282 -3.59 5.71 29.97
C ALA A 282 -4.78 6.36 29.24
N SER A 283 -5.27 5.77 28.13
CA SER A 283 -6.26 6.42 27.26
C SER A 283 -7.19 5.49 26.46
N ALA A 284 -7.10 4.17 26.54
CA ALA A 284 -7.97 3.32 25.74
C ALA A 284 -9.40 3.30 26.29
N SER A 285 -10.27 4.08 25.67
CA SER A 285 -11.71 4.12 25.96
C SER A 285 -12.52 3.11 25.14
N PHE A 286 -11.89 2.28 24.33
CA PHE A 286 -12.57 1.29 23.49
C PHE A 286 -12.75 -0.04 24.24
N ARG A 287 -13.84 -0.74 23.94
CA ARG A 287 -14.21 -2.03 24.54
C ARG A 287 -14.76 -2.92 23.45
N VAL A 288 -13.94 -3.82 22.93
CA VAL A 288 -14.32 -4.75 21.88
C VAL A 288 -14.01 -6.18 22.28
N THR A 289 -14.73 -7.13 21.71
CA THR A 289 -14.52 -8.58 21.87
C THR A 289 -14.67 -9.27 20.51
N GLY A 290 -14.03 -10.42 20.33
CA GLY A 290 -14.04 -11.12 19.05
C GLY A 290 -13.31 -10.36 17.94
N GLU A 291 -12.35 -9.55 18.34
CA GLU A 291 -11.44 -8.82 17.47
C GLU A 291 -10.40 -9.73 16.82
N ALA A 292 -9.79 -9.26 15.75
CA ALA A 292 -8.60 -9.85 15.16
C ALA A 292 -7.35 -9.14 15.72
N MET A 293 -6.34 -9.92 16.15
CA MET A 293 -5.11 -9.39 16.71
C MET A 293 -3.88 -10.07 16.10
N ALA A 294 -2.86 -9.28 15.76
CA ALA A 294 -1.58 -9.80 15.29
C ALA A 294 -0.41 -8.90 15.70
N TYR A 295 0.77 -9.48 15.90
CA TYR A 295 2.01 -8.77 16.18
C TYR A 295 2.84 -8.60 14.92
N ASP A 296 3.26 -7.39 14.63
CA ASP A 296 4.19 -7.02 13.56
C ASP A 296 5.61 -6.85 14.15
N PRO A 297 6.54 -7.80 13.93
CA PRO A 297 7.88 -7.72 14.46
C PRO A 297 8.76 -6.67 13.76
N ALA A 298 8.44 -6.28 12.53
CA ALA A 298 9.20 -5.26 11.79
C ALA A 298 8.95 -3.86 12.39
N ARG A 299 7.69 -3.57 12.74
CA ARG A 299 7.28 -2.30 13.36
C ARG A 299 7.25 -2.36 14.89
N ARG A 300 7.38 -3.54 15.48
CA ARG A 300 7.28 -3.82 16.93
C ARG A 300 5.95 -3.35 17.52
N THR A 301 4.88 -3.55 16.78
CA THR A 301 3.52 -3.15 17.17
C THR A 301 2.57 -4.34 17.16
N THR A 302 1.58 -4.32 18.03
CA THR A 302 0.44 -5.24 17.96
C THR A 302 -0.75 -4.49 17.38
N THR A 303 -1.31 -4.99 16.29
CA THR A 303 -2.51 -4.44 15.67
C THR A 303 -3.74 -5.22 16.09
N LEU A 304 -4.80 -4.49 16.45
CA LEU A 304 -6.13 -5.00 16.75
C LEU A 304 -7.12 -4.38 15.77
N PHE A 305 -7.98 -5.18 15.16
CA PHE A 305 -9.00 -4.70 14.23
C PHE A 305 -10.37 -5.31 14.51
N GLY A 306 -11.39 -4.47 14.42
CA GLY A 306 -12.78 -4.90 14.48
C GLY A 306 -13.22 -5.37 15.86
N GLY A 307 -14.03 -6.42 15.89
CA GLY A 307 -14.71 -6.92 17.08
C GLY A 307 -16.10 -6.33 17.27
N THR A 308 -16.72 -6.61 18.40
CA THR A 308 -18.04 -6.07 18.77
C THR A 308 -17.94 -5.22 20.02
N GLU A 309 -18.56 -4.04 19.97
CA GLU A 309 -18.81 -3.21 21.16
C GLU A 309 -20.04 -3.67 21.93
N ALA A 310 -20.39 -2.92 22.99
CA ALA A 310 -21.64 -3.12 23.74
C ALA A 310 -22.84 -3.28 22.79
N PHE A 311 -23.74 -4.23 23.10
CA PHE A 311 -24.90 -4.61 22.28
C PHE A 311 -24.58 -5.39 21.00
N SER A 312 -23.40 -6.03 20.90
CA SER A 312 -23.01 -6.90 19.77
C SER A 312 -22.99 -6.20 18.42
N VAL A 313 -22.65 -4.91 18.39
CA VAL A 313 -22.46 -4.15 17.16
C VAL A 313 -21.02 -4.28 16.70
N PRO A 314 -20.74 -4.90 15.54
CA PRO A 314 -19.41 -4.95 14.98
C PRO A 314 -18.87 -3.57 14.62
N VAL A 315 -17.58 -3.37 14.85
CA VAL A 315 -16.86 -2.12 14.53
C VAL A 315 -15.78 -2.37 13.48
N GLY A 316 -15.35 -1.32 12.78
CA GLY A 316 -14.31 -1.34 11.76
C GLY A 316 -13.09 -0.49 12.16
N THR A 317 -12.86 -0.32 13.47
CA THR A 317 -11.75 0.50 13.98
C THR A 317 -10.48 -0.33 14.11
N THR A 318 -9.35 0.25 13.72
CA THR A 318 -8.00 -0.29 13.92
C THR A 318 -7.38 0.38 15.14
N TYR A 319 -6.74 -0.41 15.98
CA TYR A 319 -5.93 0.05 17.12
C TYR A 319 -4.55 -0.55 17.03
N VAL A 320 -3.54 0.23 17.42
CA VAL A 320 -2.13 -0.19 17.43
C VAL A 320 -1.59 -0.06 18.85
N TYR A 321 -1.05 -1.15 19.37
CA TYR A 321 -0.39 -1.21 20.68
C TYR A 321 1.13 -1.13 20.51
N HIS A 322 1.72 -0.19 21.22
CA HIS A 322 3.17 -0.05 21.29
C HIS A 322 3.57 0.40 22.70
N GLN A 323 4.49 -0.30 23.33
CA GLN A 323 5.06 0.03 24.65
C GLN A 323 4.02 0.41 25.73
N GLY A 324 2.96 -0.38 25.87
CA GLY A 324 1.96 -0.17 26.90
C GLY A 324 0.82 0.78 26.53
N VAL A 325 0.80 1.34 25.32
CA VAL A 325 -0.18 2.33 24.88
C VAL A 325 -0.91 1.86 23.62
N TRP A 326 -2.24 1.93 23.64
CA TRP A 326 -3.06 1.79 22.44
C TRP A 326 -3.30 3.14 21.78
N THR A 327 -3.14 3.21 20.48
CA THR A 327 -3.46 4.38 19.66
C THR A 327 -4.35 3.95 18.50
N THR A 328 -5.17 4.85 18.00
CA THR A 328 -5.72 4.69 16.65
C THR A 328 -4.67 5.19 15.66
N PRO A 329 -4.46 4.50 14.53
CA PRO A 329 -3.66 5.08 13.45
C PRO A 329 -4.21 6.48 13.15
N VAL A 330 -3.34 7.45 12.95
CA VAL A 330 -3.77 8.76 12.47
C VAL A 330 -4.42 8.52 11.11
N ASP A 331 -5.63 9.01 10.92
CA ASP A 331 -6.44 8.83 9.71
C ASP A 331 -5.55 9.05 8.46
N PRO A 332 -5.35 8.05 7.58
CA PRO A 332 -4.54 8.21 6.37
C PRO A 332 -5.17 9.13 5.32
N ALA A 333 -6.26 9.83 5.67
CA ALA A 333 -6.96 10.76 4.79
C ALA A 333 -6.16 12.04 4.44
N ILE A 334 -4.91 12.17 4.87
CA ILE A 334 -4.04 13.26 4.40
C ILE A 334 -3.24 12.75 3.22
N SER A 335 -3.75 13.00 2.02
CA SER A 335 -3.04 12.75 0.78
C SER A 335 -3.14 13.97 -0.14
N PRO A 336 -2.20 14.16 -1.07
CA PRO A 336 -2.29 15.25 -2.02
C PRO A 336 -3.61 15.20 -2.81
N SER A 337 -4.23 16.36 -3.05
CA SER A 337 -5.42 16.45 -3.91
C SER A 337 -5.14 15.90 -5.32
N PRO A 338 -6.20 15.45 -6.06
CA PRO A 338 -6.05 15.01 -7.44
C PRO A 338 -5.35 16.07 -8.28
N ARG A 339 -4.23 15.73 -8.93
CA ARG A 339 -3.36 16.68 -9.63
C ARG A 339 -2.53 16.09 -10.75
N SER A 340 -2.00 16.94 -11.61
CA SER A 340 -1.00 16.64 -12.62
C SER A 340 0.08 17.73 -12.68
N LEU A 341 1.12 17.52 -13.49
CA LEU A 341 2.19 18.50 -13.75
C LEU A 341 2.90 18.99 -12.47
N PHE A 342 3.17 18.09 -11.55
CA PHE A 342 3.91 18.33 -10.30
C PHE A 342 5.33 17.78 -10.40
N ALA A 343 6.24 18.29 -9.57
CA ALA A 343 7.54 17.68 -9.37
C ALA A 343 7.42 16.42 -8.50
N PHE A 344 8.06 15.31 -8.90
CA PHE A 344 7.99 14.03 -8.19
C PHE A 344 9.31 13.30 -8.28
N ASN A 345 10.06 13.28 -7.18
CA ASN A 345 11.41 12.72 -7.16
C ASN A 345 11.74 12.01 -5.86
N THR A 346 12.47 10.92 -5.98
CA THR A 346 13.05 10.20 -4.84
C THR A 346 14.25 10.93 -4.28
N ASP A 347 14.29 11.07 -2.96
CA ASP A 347 15.48 11.33 -2.16
C ASP A 347 16.03 9.97 -1.69
N PRO A 348 17.06 9.44 -2.34
CA PRO A 348 17.55 8.09 -2.06
C PRO A 348 18.28 7.98 -0.71
N LEU A 349 18.65 9.10 -0.09
CA LEU A 349 19.37 9.10 1.17
C LEU A 349 18.42 8.97 2.37
N ASN A 350 17.30 9.68 2.29
CA ASN A 350 16.30 9.68 3.35
C ASN A 350 15.18 8.66 3.09
N GLY A 351 15.18 7.99 1.93
CA GLY A 351 14.16 7.01 1.56
C GLY A 351 12.77 7.62 1.42
N VAL A 352 12.67 8.85 0.93
CA VAL A 352 11.39 9.54 0.75
C VAL A 352 11.19 9.97 -0.69
N ILE A 353 9.94 10.06 -1.12
CA ILE A 353 9.57 10.67 -2.40
C ILE A 353 8.97 12.05 -2.12
N TRP A 354 9.50 13.08 -2.77
CA TRP A 354 9.00 14.44 -2.67
C TRP A 354 8.04 14.75 -3.81
N LEU A 355 6.89 15.34 -3.47
CA LEU A 355 5.94 15.94 -4.40
C LEU A 355 5.91 17.45 -4.14
N VAL A 356 6.06 18.26 -5.19
CA VAL A 356 6.03 19.72 -5.11
C VAL A 356 5.04 20.29 -6.11
N GLY A 357 4.03 20.95 -5.63
CA GLY A 357 3.08 21.72 -6.41
C GLY A 357 2.23 20.92 -7.40
N GLY A 358 2.13 21.41 -8.63
CA GLY A 358 1.27 20.89 -9.68
C GLY A 358 0.02 21.71 -9.91
N MET A 359 -0.97 21.13 -10.59
CA MET A 359 -2.26 21.79 -10.81
C MET A 359 -3.42 20.81 -10.68
N ASP A 360 -4.53 21.31 -10.19
CA ASP A 360 -5.82 20.65 -10.16
C ASP A 360 -6.81 21.30 -11.14
N SER A 361 -8.09 20.95 -11.08
CA SER A 361 -9.15 21.51 -11.92
C SER A 361 -9.43 23.00 -11.68
N VAL A 362 -8.89 23.60 -10.63
CA VAL A 362 -9.25 24.94 -10.16
C VAL A 362 -8.07 25.90 -10.13
N SER A 363 -6.87 25.41 -9.77
CA SER A 363 -5.71 26.27 -9.49
C SER A 363 -4.38 25.55 -9.62
N THR A 364 -3.33 26.36 -9.69
CA THR A 364 -1.95 25.93 -9.40
C THR A 364 -1.82 25.70 -7.89
N LEU A 365 -1.10 24.64 -7.53
CA LEU A 365 -0.85 24.23 -6.16
C LEU A 365 0.60 24.58 -5.81
N ASP A 366 0.84 24.89 -4.55
CA ASP A 366 2.18 25.24 -4.01
C ASP A 366 2.50 24.43 -2.74
N ASP A 367 1.67 23.45 -2.43
CA ASP A 367 1.89 22.51 -1.31
C ASP A 367 3.04 21.56 -1.61
N ILE A 368 3.69 21.11 -0.54
CA ILE A 368 4.78 20.15 -0.59
C ILE A 368 4.41 18.95 0.25
N TRP A 369 4.59 17.79 -0.33
CA TRP A 369 4.30 16.53 0.31
C TRP A 369 5.52 15.61 0.27
N ARG A 370 5.68 14.82 1.31
CA ARG A 370 6.59 13.69 1.29
C ARG A 370 5.81 12.38 1.40
N TYR A 371 6.24 11.40 0.64
CA TYR A 371 5.74 10.04 0.70
C TYR A 371 6.84 9.13 1.21
N SER A 372 6.56 8.37 2.26
CA SER A 372 7.47 7.39 2.84
C SER A 372 6.69 6.32 3.59
N ASN A 373 7.14 5.07 3.51
CA ASN A 373 6.49 3.93 4.19
C ASN A 373 4.97 3.83 3.91
N GLY A 374 4.55 4.11 2.68
CA GLY A 374 3.15 4.01 2.30
C GLY A 374 2.28 5.23 2.66
N THR A 375 2.82 6.26 3.30
CA THR A 375 2.07 7.41 3.80
C THR A 375 2.49 8.74 3.20
N TRP A 376 1.51 9.65 3.09
CA TRP A 376 1.73 11.04 2.73
C TRP A 376 1.79 11.93 3.97
N GLU A 377 2.66 12.92 3.93
CA GLU A 377 2.71 14.00 4.92
C GLU A 377 2.85 15.33 4.19
N GLU A 378 1.93 16.26 4.49
CA GLU A 378 2.07 17.65 4.03
C GLU A 378 3.11 18.37 4.88
N VAL A 379 4.09 18.99 4.22
CA VAL A 379 5.21 19.67 4.90
C VAL A 379 5.21 21.14 4.49
N ALA A 380 5.18 22.04 5.46
CA ALA A 380 5.26 23.48 5.24
C ALA A 380 6.65 24.00 5.57
N PHE A 381 7.19 24.87 4.70
CA PHE A 381 8.48 25.51 4.89
C PHE A 381 8.36 27.03 4.74
N ASP A 382 9.09 27.80 5.53
CA ASP A 382 9.04 29.26 5.54
C ASP A 382 9.44 29.91 4.20
N SER A 383 10.21 29.22 3.35
CA SER A 383 10.76 29.76 2.09
C SER A 383 10.53 28.82 0.89
N GLN A 384 9.42 28.10 0.88
CA GLN A 384 9.10 27.17 -0.22
C GLN A 384 8.77 27.91 -1.53
N PRO A 385 8.96 27.26 -2.69
CA PRO A 385 8.53 27.81 -3.98
C PRO A 385 7.04 28.11 -3.97
N SER A 386 6.65 29.30 -4.43
CA SER A 386 5.24 29.68 -4.56
C SER A 386 4.93 30.07 -6.01
N GLY A 387 3.72 29.76 -6.48
CA GLY A 387 3.29 30.06 -7.85
C GLY A 387 4.04 29.29 -8.94
N CYS A 388 4.65 28.18 -8.60
CA CYS A 388 5.45 27.33 -9.50
C CYS A 388 4.52 26.47 -10.37
N VAL A 389 4.17 26.95 -11.54
CA VAL A 389 3.31 26.23 -12.49
C VAL A 389 4.13 25.21 -13.27
N SER A 390 3.64 23.97 -13.34
CA SER A 390 4.29 22.88 -14.07
C SER A 390 5.79 22.74 -13.76
N PRO A 391 6.17 22.59 -12.47
CA PRO A 391 7.57 22.46 -12.10
C PRO A 391 8.19 21.22 -12.75
N THR A 392 9.46 21.36 -13.14
CA THR A 392 10.31 20.21 -13.46
C THR A 392 11.37 20.04 -12.39
N SER A 393 11.78 18.82 -12.12
CA SER A 393 12.67 18.55 -10.99
C SER A 393 13.62 17.39 -11.22
N ALA A 394 14.72 17.40 -10.48
CA ALA A 394 15.68 16.30 -10.41
C ALA A 394 16.33 16.26 -9.01
N PHE A 395 16.72 15.09 -8.56
CA PHE A 395 17.49 14.95 -7.32
C PHE A 395 18.99 14.88 -7.65
N ASP A 396 19.74 15.88 -7.22
CA ASP A 396 21.20 15.94 -7.32
C ASP A 396 21.82 15.07 -6.22
N THR A 397 22.24 13.87 -6.58
CA THR A 397 22.77 12.90 -5.63
C THR A 397 24.15 13.26 -5.09
N ASP A 398 24.96 14.04 -5.82
CA ASP A 398 26.28 14.47 -5.34
C ASP A 398 26.19 15.59 -4.29
N ARG A 399 25.27 16.55 -4.49
CA ARG A 399 25.05 17.66 -3.56
C ARG A 399 23.91 17.36 -2.56
N GLN A 400 23.20 16.24 -2.73
CA GLN A 400 22.07 15.81 -1.89
C GLN A 400 20.96 16.87 -1.83
N LYS A 401 20.52 17.31 -3.00
CA LYS A 401 19.51 18.36 -3.12
C LYS A 401 18.45 18.01 -4.15
N LEU A 402 17.19 18.26 -3.79
CA LEU A 402 16.13 18.32 -4.78
C LEU A 402 16.19 19.67 -5.49
N VAL A 403 16.40 19.66 -6.80
CA VAL A 403 16.42 20.84 -7.66
C VAL A 403 15.07 20.94 -8.35
N VAL A 404 14.38 22.06 -8.18
CA VAL A 404 13.07 22.35 -8.81
C VAL A 404 13.24 23.62 -9.66
N VAL A 405 12.77 23.55 -10.89
CA VAL A 405 12.76 24.70 -11.81
C VAL A 405 11.32 25.03 -12.17
N CYS A 406 10.91 26.26 -11.89
CA CYS A 406 9.59 26.76 -12.20
C CYS A 406 9.50 27.30 -13.64
N GLN A 407 8.29 27.60 -14.12
CA GLN A 407 8.09 28.10 -15.48
C GLN A 407 8.81 29.44 -15.75
N ASP A 408 9.00 30.27 -14.73
CA ASP A 408 9.70 31.56 -14.81
C ASP A 408 11.22 31.41 -14.83
N SER A 409 11.71 30.15 -14.87
CA SER A 409 13.11 29.75 -14.82
C SER A 409 13.82 30.01 -13.49
N SER A 410 13.10 30.37 -12.44
CA SER A 410 13.63 30.36 -11.09
C SER A 410 14.03 28.95 -10.68
N VAL A 411 15.19 28.83 -10.01
CA VAL A 411 15.69 27.57 -9.49
C VAL A 411 15.53 27.58 -7.98
N HIS A 412 14.96 26.50 -7.46
CA HIS A 412 14.81 26.28 -6.03
C HIS A 412 15.49 24.97 -5.67
N GLU A 413 16.34 25.01 -4.66
CA GLU A 413 17.03 23.84 -4.14
C GLU A 413 16.57 23.55 -2.72
N PHE A 414 16.24 22.30 -2.45
CA PHE A 414 15.85 21.79 -1.14
C PHE A 414 16.92 20.83 -0.61
N ASP A 415 17.41 21.06 0.61
CA ASP A 415 18.46 20.27 1.25
C ASP A 415 17.93 19.27 2.30
N GLY A 416 16.64 19.00 2.29
CA GLY A 416 15.95 18.15 3.27
C GLY A 416 15.38 18.93 4.47
N ALA A 417 15.81 20.19 4.68
CA ALA A 417 15.38 21.04 5.81
C ALA A 417 14.88 22.41 5.37
N LYS A 418 15.49 23.00 4.34
CA LYS A 418 15.16 24.35 3.88
C LYS A 418 15.28 24.49 2.37
N TRP A 419 14.56 25.47 1.83
CA TRP A 419 14.65 25.89 0.45
C TRP A 419 15.63 27.05 0.26
N THR A 420 16.35 27.04 -0.84
CA THR A 420 17.19 28.14 -1.31
C THR A 420 16.80 28.49 -2.74
N SER A 421 16.46 29.75 -2.99
CA SER A 421 16.04 30.22 -4.32
C SER A 421 17.17 30.97 -5.03
N PHE A 422 17.29 30.72 -6.33
CA PHE A 422 18.27 31.35 -7.20
C PHE A 422 17.55 32.05 -8.34
N THR A 423 17.85 33.31 -8.53
CA THR A 423 17.38 34.09 -9.68
C THR A 423 18.62 34.67 -10.37
N ALA A 424 18.75 34.42 -11.68
CA ALA A 424 19.86 34.98 -12.42
C ALA A 424 19.74 36.49 -12.53
N THR A 425 20.86 37.15 -12.46
CA THR A 425 20.94 38.63 -12.64
C THR A 425 20.91 39.06 -14.10
N ASP A 426 21.16 38.13 -15.04
CA ASP A 426 21.16 38.32 -16.47
C ASP A 426 20.27 37.26 -17.15
N SER A 427 19.26 37.70 -17.86
CA SER A 427 18.30 36.83 -18.57
C SER A 427 18.92 35.98 -19.66
N ASN A 428 20.13 36.30 -20.16
CA ASN A 428 20.83 35.48 -21.15
C ASN A 428 21.69 34.39 -20.52
N SER A 429 21.86 34.39 -19.20
CA SER A 429 22.64 33.41 -18.47
C SER A 429 21.81 32.28 -17.85
N GLN A 430 20.52 32.20 -18.19
CA GLN A 430 19.59 31.16 -17.73
C GLN A 430 18.60 30.77 -18.84
N PRO A 431 17.93 29.59 -18.71
CA PRO A 431 16.82 29.24 -19.58
C PRO A 431 15.75 30.34 -19.59
N GLN A 432 15.18 30.62 -20.73
CA GLN A 432 14.02 31.52 -20.79
C GLN A 432 12.77 30.86 -20.22
N VAL A 433 11.76 31.64 -19.85
CA VAL A 433 10.44 31.18 -19.39
C VAL A 433 9.91 30.07 -20.28
N ARG A 434 9.59 28.92 -19.65
CA ARG A 434 9.11 27.74 -20.38
C ARG A 434 8.37 26.75 -19.46
N ARG A 435 7.49 25.98 -20.05
CA ARG A 435 6.74 24.91 -19.39
C ARG A 435 7.08 23.55 -20.01
N PHE A 436 6.85 22.49 -19.26
CA PHE A 436 6.92 21.11 -19.74
C PHE A 436 8.30 20.71 -20.27
N SER A 437 9.35 21.30 -19.71
CA SER A 437 10.72 20.87 -19.94
C SER A 437 10.97 19.53 -19.25
N SER A 438 11.94 18.77 -19.76
CA SER A 438 12.43 17.57 -19.11
C SER A 438 13.69 17.88 -18.31
N MET A 439 13.83 17.28 -17.12
CA MET A 439 15.00 17.51 -16.26
C MET A 439 15.44 16.23 -15.56
N VAL A 440 16.75 16.02 -15.46
CA VAL A 440 17.36 14.91 -14.74
C VAL A 440 18.73 15.29 -14.21
N TYR A 441 19.16 14.68 -13.12
CA TYR A 441 20.55 14.76 -12.67
C TYR A 441 21.40 13.73 -13.42
N ASP A 442 22.45 14.18 -14.10
CA ASP A 442 23.41 13.35 -14.80
C ASP A 442 24.64 13.15 -13.91
N ALA A 443 24.75 11.97 -13.30
CA ALA A 443 25.80 11.64 -12.36
C ALA A 443 27.19 11.52 -13.03
N HIS A 444 27.26 11.33 -14.36
CA HIS A 444 28.54 11.27 -15.08
C HIS A 444 29.21 12.65 -15.18
N ILE A 445 28.44 13.66 -15.60
CA ILE A 445 28.93 15.03 -15.73
C ILE A 445 28.73 15.87 -14.45
N LYS A 446 28.03 15.30 -13.43
CA LYS A 446 27.73 15.92 -12.13
C LYS A 446 26.99 17.25 -12.27
N LYS A 447 25.94 17.25 -13.10
CA LYS A 447 25.09 18.42 -13.35
C LYS A 447 23.66 18.01 -13.57
N THR A 448 22.75 18.91 -13.22
CA THR A 448 21.36 18.76 -13.60
C THR A 448 21.19 19.24 -15.05
N VAL A 449 20.63 18.37 -15.89
CA VAL A 449 20.37 18.61 -17.32
C VAL A 449 18.91 19.01 -17.48
N LEU A 450 18.66 20.18 -18.06
CA LEU A 450 17.34 20.66 -18.49
C LEU A 450 17.28 20.66 -20.01
N PHE A 451 16.25 20.08 -20.59
CA PHE A 451 16.06 20.04 -22.04
C PHE A 451 14.66 20.47 -22.47
N GLY A 452 14.59 21.26 -23.54
CA GLY A 452 13.36 21.52 -24.27
C GLY A 452 12.33 22.37 -23.53
N GLY A 453 11.08 22.10 -23.80
CA GLY A 453 9.92 22.78 -23.25
C GLY A 453 9.16 23.62 -24.29
N PHE A 454 8.17 24.38 -23.83
CA PHE A 454 7.34 25.29 -24.61
C PHE A 454 7.35 26.68 -23.96
N ASN A 455 7.76 27.71 -24.73
CA ASN A 455 7.94 29.07 -24.23
C ASN A 455 6.74 30.00 -24.55
N ASP A 456 5.53 29.42 -24.57
CA ASP A 456 4.25 30.06 -24.93
C ASP A 456 4.10 30.44 -26.42
N ILE A 457 5.18 30.35 -27.21
CA ILE A 457 5.18 30.65 -28.66
C ILE A 457 5.67 29.43 -29.44
N ASN A 458 6.82 28.87 -29.03
CA ASN A 458 7.50 27.79 -29.75
C ASN A 458 7.93 26.68 -28.83
N TYR A 459 8.01 25.46 -29.37
CA TYR A 459 8.81 24.40 -28.78
C TYR A 459 10.29 24.73 -28.91
N VAL A 460 11.07 24.47 -27.88
CA VAL A 460 12.50 24.75 -27.87
C VAL A 460 13.32 23.46 -27.77
N ASN A 461 14.57 23.47 -28.23
CA ASN A 461 15.52 22.35 -28.17
C ASN A 461 16.78 22.70 -27.37
N GLU A 462 16.75 23.76 -26.61
CA GLU A 462 17.88 24.15 -25.80
C GLU A 462 18.16 23.15 -24.71
N THR A 463 19.45 22.92 -24.47
CA THR A 463 19.96 22.13 -23.35
C THR A 463 20.73 23.06 -22.43
N TRP A 464 20.39 23.01 -21.15
CA TRP A 464 21.01 23.78 -20.09
C TRP A 464 21.51 22.89 -18.96
N LEU A 465 22.67 23.22 -18.41
CA LEU A 465 23.32 22.49 -17.34
C LEU A 465 23.39 23.36 -16.08
N TRP A 466 22.79 22.88 -15.00
CA TRP A 466 22.86 23.50 -13.68
C TRP A 466 23.95 22.86 -12.82
N ASP A 467 24.87 23.67 -12.27
CA ASP A 467 25.99 23.20 -11.45
C ASP A 467 25.83 23.49 -9.93
N GLY A 468 24.64 23.96 -9.53
CA GLY A 468 24.36 24.40 -8.15
C GLY A 468 24.56 25.87 -7.91
N THR A 469 25.10 26.61 -8.89
CA THR A 469 25.35 28.04 -8.77
C THR A 469 24.91 28.83 -10.01
N LYS A 470 25.04 28.22 -11.19
CA LYS A 470 24.73 28.88 -12.47
C LYS A 470 24.32 27.86 -13.54
N TRP A 471 23.60 28.38 -14.52
CA TRP A 471 23.29 27.69 -15.75
C TRP A 471 24.42 27.83 -16.79
N THR A 472 24.62 26.80 -17.58
CA THR A 472 25.51 26.81 -18.76
C THR A 472 24.75 26.22 -19.94
N GLN A 473 24.59 26.99 -21.03
CA GLN A 473 23.93 26.50 -22.24
C GLN A 473 24.87 25.62 -23.06
N VAL A 474 24.36 24.45 -23.48
CA VAL A 474 25.03 23.57 -24.44
C VAL A 474 24.76 24.09 -25.86
N LYS A 475 25.80 24.27 -26.66
CA LYS A 475 25.66 24.84 -28.01
C LYS A 475 25.29 23.81 -29.09
N ASN A 476 25.54 22.54 -28.86
CA ASN A 476 25.27 21.45 -29.83
C ASN A 476 23.95 20.75 -29.50
N ASN A 477 22.83 21.30 -29.98
CA ASN A 477 21.47 20.80 -29.78
C ASN A 477 20.95 20.12 -31.05
N ALA A 478 21.33 18.84 -31.27
CA ALA A 478 20.86 18.08 -32.43
C ALA A 478 19.44 17.51 -32.25
N ALA A 479 18.98 17.31 -30.99
CA ALA A 479 17.65 16.80 -30.73
C ALA A 479 16.56 17.82 -31.14
N THR A 480 15.47 17.34 -31.73
CA THR A 480 14.37 18.15 -32.22
C THR A 480 13.66 18.87 -31.07
N ALA A 481 13.24 20.11 -31.30
CA ALA A 481 12.49 20.93 -30.33
C ALA A 481 11.21 20.23 -29.88
N ARG A 482 11.05 20.07 -28.56
CA ARG A 482 9.94 19.34 -27.97
C ARG A 482 9.71 19.64 -26.50
N SER A 483 8.50 19.31 -26.03
CA SER A 483 8.10 19.31 -24.62
C SER A 483 7.55 17.96 -24.21
N HIS A 484 7.32 17.75 -22.91
CA HIS A 484 6.70 16.55 -22.33
C HIS A 484 7.42 15.24 -22.73
N ALA A 485 8.72 15.29 -23.00
CA ALA A 485 9.52 14.10 -23.26
C ALA A 485 9.88 13.39 -21.95
N ALA A 486 9.97 12.09 -21.99
CA ALA A 486 10.57 11.31 -20.90
C ALA A 486 12.10 11.45 -20.95
N MET A 487 12.72 11.76 -19.81
CA MET A 487 14.18 11.90 -19.72
C MET A 487 14.71 11.29 -18.42
N TRP A 488 15.77 10.51 -18.52
CA TRP A 488 16.42 9.85 -17.39
C TRP A 488 17.92 9.73 -17.58
N PHE A 489 18.66 9.60 -16.49
CA PHE A 489 20.06 9.18 -16.53
C PHE A 489 20.10 7.65 -16.52
N ASP A 490 20.70 7.07 -17.52
CA ASP A 490 20.90 5.63 -17.64
C ASP A 490 22.25 5.24 -17.00
N PRO A 491 22.26 4.57 -15.85
CA PRO A 491 23.49 4.24 -15.16
C PRO A 491 24.31 3.15 -15.86
N ILE A 492 23.68 2.30 -16.70
CA ILE A 492 24.35 1.26 -17.46
C ILE A 492 25.10 1.87 -18.65
N MET A 493 24.45 2.78 -19.37
CA MET A 493 25.07 3.51 -20.48
C MET A 493 25.96 4.65 -20.03
N ASN A 494 25.78 5.13 -18.79
CA ASN A 494 26.41 6.32 -18.24
C ASN A 494 26.13 7.59 -19.08
N LEU A 495 24.89 7.75 -19.55
CA LEU A 495 24.41 8.82 -20.43
C LEU A 495 23.01 9.28 -19.99
N THR A 496 22.70 10.54 -20.24
CA THR A 496 21.29 10.99 -20.18
C THR A 496 20.55 10.57 -21.44
N VAL A 497 19.35 9.99 -21.29
CA VAL A 497 18.49 9.49 -22.39
C VAL A 497 17.21 10.30 -22.45
N LEU A 498 16.76 10.60 -23.67
CA LEU A 498 15.51 11.32 -23.97
C LEU A 498 14.65 10.45 -24.89
N TYR A 499 13.35 10.34 -24.60
CA TYR A 499 12.39 9.60 -25.40
C TYR A 499 11.09 10.35 -25.61
N GLY A 500 10.57 10.31 -26.84
CA GLY A 500 9.23 10.79 -27.16
C GLY A 500 9.04 12.31 -27.03
N GLY A 501 7.86 12.71 -26.58
CA GLY A 501 7.46 14.10 -26.46
C GLY A 501 6.63 14.62 -27.62
N ILE A 502 6.30 15.91 -27.57
CA ILE A 502 5.50 16.62 -28.58
C ILE A 502 6.22 17.90 -29.03
N GLY A 503 6.20 18.19 -30.31
CA GLY A 503 6.87 19.37 -30.85
C GLY A 503 6.37 19.75 -32.23
N GLN A 504 6.96 20.80 -32.78
CA GLN A 504 6.69 21.28 -34.14
C GLN A 504 8.01 21.24 -34.92
N PRO A 505 8.11 20.37 -35.92
CA PRO A 505 9.29 20.35 -36.79
C PRO A 505 9.41 21.69 -37.52
N THR A 506 10.63 22.14 -37.73
CA THR A 506 10.94 23.38 -38.45
C THR A 506 10.54 23.35 -39.92
N THR A 507 10.11 22.20 -40.44
CA THR A 507 9.84 21.97 -41.87
C THR A 507 8.34 21.97 -42.24
N ASN A 508 7.45 21.91 -41.24
CA ASN A 508 6.00 22.00 -41.46
C ASN A 508 5.27 22.55 -40.24
N ASP A 509 4.06 23.07 -40.42
CA ASP A 509 3.26 23.66 -39.35
C ASP A 509 2.46 22.64 -38.50
N ARG A 510 2.78 21.33 -38.63
CA ARG A 510 2.09 20.27 -37.89
C ARG A 510 2.78 19.99 -36.57
N ILE A 511 1.98 19.88 -35.52
CA ILE A 511 2.44 19.35 -34.23
C ILE A 511 2.67 17.83 -34.37
N GLU A 512 3.87 17.37 -34.08
CA GLU A 512 4.24 15.97 -34.13
C GLU A 512 4.47 15.39 -32.74
N ARG A 513 4.20 14.10 -32.60
CA ARG A 513 4.54 13.31 -31.43
C ARG A 513 5.68 12.40 -31.81
N TYR A 514 6.69 12.38 -30.94
CA TYR A 514 7.92 11.67 -31.23
C TYR A 514 7.93 10.28 -30.59
N GLU A 515 8.67 9.35 -31.22
CA GLU A 515 9.03 8.03 -30.70
C GLU A 515 10.54 7.78 -30.80
N ASP A 516 11.27 8.80 -31.20
CA ASP A 516 12.71 8.74 -31.32
C ASP A 516 13.40 8.78 -29.95
N MET A 517 14.59 8.23 -29.92
CA MET A 517 15.46 8.24 -28.75
C MET A 517 16.73 9.02 -29.03
N TRP A 518 17.20 9.70 -28.01
CA TRP A 518 18.45 10.46 -28.03
C TRP A 518 19.24 10.18 -26.76
N SER A 519 20.58 10.16 -26.89
CA SER A 519 21.51 10.12 -25.76
C SER A 519 22.35 11.40 -25.72
N PHE A 520 22.63 11.87 -24.51
CA PHE A 520 23.44 13.07 -24.24
C PHE A 520 24.68 12.68 -23.42
N ASP A 521 25.85 13.13 -23.86
CA ASP A 521 27.17 12.81 -23.30
C ASP A 521 27.80 13.96 -22.48
N GLY A 522 27.03 15.02 -22.21
CA GLY A 522 27.52 16.25 -21.60
C GLY A 522 27.91 17.34 -22.59
N ASN A 523 28.12 17.01 -23.87
CA ASN A 523 28.55 17.95 -24.92
C ASN A 523 27.50 18.11 -26.03
N GLY A 524 26.70 17.05 -26.30
CA GLY A 524 25.69 17.10 -27.34
C GLY A 524 24.79 15.87 -27.39
N TRP A 525 23.73 15.96 -28.19
CA TRP A 525 22.75 14.91 -28.38
C TRP A 525 23.09 14.05 -29.62
N THR A 526 23.01 12.73 -29.46
CA THR A 526 23.16 11.74 -30.55
C THR A 526 21.90 10.89 -30.63
N GLN A 527 21.31 10.80 -31.83
CA GLN A 527 20.13 9.96 -32.06
C GLN A 527 20.46 8.48 -31.99
N MET A 528 19.69 7.72 -31.24
CA MET A 528 19.84 6.28 -31.03
C MET A 528 19.05 5.49 -32.09
N LYS A 529 19.60 5.37 -33.30
CA LYS A 529 18.92 4.75 -34.47
C LYS A 529 18.82 3.22 -34.43
N SER A 530 19.51 2.56 -33.52
CA SER A 530 19.50 1.10 -33.35
C SER A 530 18.34 0.55 -32.53
N VAL A 531 17.52 1.42 -31.96
CA VAL A 531 16.34 1.01 -31.19
C VAL A 531 15.23 0.63 -32.16
N THR A 532 14.84 -0.63 -32.16
CA THR A 532 13.85 -1.19 -33.12
C THR A 532 12.47 -1.40 -32.50
N THR A 533 12.40 -1.60 -31.21
CA THR A 533 11.15 -1.74 -30.46
C THR A 533 11.00 -0.54 -29.54
N THR A 534 9.88 0.18 -29.64
CA THR A 534 9.59 1.36 -28.82
C THR A 534 8.19 1.30 -28.23
N PRO A 535 7.95 2.01 -27.13
CA PRO A 535 6.59 2.19 -26.61
C PRO A 535 5.62 2.92 -27.59
N GLY A 536 6.12 3.40 -28.73
CA GLY A 536 5.37 4.17 -29.74
C GLY A 536 5.29 5.66 -29.42
N GLN A 537 4.85 6.44 -30.42
CA GLN A 537 4.72 7.90 -30.28
C GLN A 537 3.92 8.26 -29.06
N ARG A 538 4.50 9.03 -28.13
CA ARG A 538 3.79 9.48 -26.92
C ARG A 538 4.44 10.72 -26.29
N TYR A 539 3.63 11.47 -25.52
CA TYR A 539 4.10 12.54 -24.67
C TYR A 539 3.47 12.45 -23.29
N GLY A 540 4.06 13.12 -22.29
CA GLY A 540 3.56 13.14 -20.93
C GLY A 540 3.63 11.78 -20.22
N ALA A 541 4.42 10.83 -20.73
CA ALA A 541 4.74 9.58 -20.05
C ALA A 541 5.68 9.84 -18.87
N GLN A 542 5.49 9.09 -17.80
CA GLN A 542 6.33 9.16 -16.61
C GLN A 542 7.46 8.16 -16.73
N VAL A 543 8.66 8.52 -16.27
CA VAL A 543 9.83 7.64 -16.27
C VAL A 543 10.60 7.73 -14.97
N THR A 544 11.08 6.60 -14.49
CA THR A 544 12.03 6.51 -13.37
C THR A 544 13.01 5.37 -13.60
N VAL A 545 14.14 5.41 -12.89
CA VAL A 545 15.15 4.33 -12.92
C VAL A 545 15.07 3.55 -11.63
N ASN A 546 15.06 2.23 -11.74
CA ASN A 546 15.25 1.35 -10.60
C ASN A 546 16.76 1.19 -10.35
N PRO A 547 17.30 1.69 -9.25
CA PRO A 547 18.74 1.62 -8.98
C PRO A 547 19.24 0.21 -8.70
N ALA A 548 18.37 -0.74 -8.36
CA ALA A 548 18.75 -2.11 -8.05
C ALA A 548 19.13 -2.92 -9.30
N ASP A 549 18.47 -2.65 -10.44
CA ASP A 549 18.73 -3.34 -11.71
C ASP A 549 19.29 -2.41 -12.81
N GLY A 550 19.26 -1.09 -12.58
CA GLY A 550 19.71 -0.06 -13.51
C GLY A 550 18.78 0.17 -14.71
N HIS A 551 17.60 -0.46 -14.75
CA HIS A 551 16.64 -0.30 -15.82
C HIS A 551 15.76 0.95 -15.62
N ALA A 552 15.36 1.59 -16.72
CA ALA A 552 14.36 2.63 -16.67
C ALA A 552 12.97 2.05 -16.96
N TYR A 553 11.98 2.52 -16.19
CA TYR A 553 10.58 2.13 -16.34
C TYR A 553 9.76 3.33 -16.78
N LEU A 554 8.97 3.15 -17.86
CA LEU A 554 8.12 4.17 -18.44
C LEU A 554 6.67 3.74 -18.38
N PHE A 555 5.80 4.60 -17.84
CA PHE A 555 4.38 4.34 -17.70
C PHE A 555 3.54 5.40 -18.40
N GLY A 556 2.49 4.96 -19.12
CA GLY A 556 1.41 5.82 -19.58
C GLY A 556 1.77 6.80 -20.70
N GLY A 557 1.25 8.02 -20.58
CA GLY A 557 1.34 9.08 -21.59
C GLY A 557 0.16 9.10 -22.55
N LEU A 558 0.19 10.01 -23.52
CA LEU A 558 -0.85 10.20 -24.51
C LEU A 558 -0.34 9.88 -25.93
N LYS A 559 -1.05 9.00 -26.64
CA LYS A 559 -0.83 8.64 -28.04
C LYS A 559 -1.84 9.31 -28.97
N LEU A 560 -1.42 9.54 -30.22
CA LEU A 560 -2.33 9.88 -31.31
C LEU A 560 -2.56 8.62 -32.16
N ILE A 561 -3.82 8.23 -32.30
CA ILE A 561 -4.22 7.19 -33.23
C ILE A 561 -4.84 7.87 -34.45
N ILE A 562 -4.32 7.53 -35.64
CA ILE A 562 -4.82 8.02 -36.93
C ILE A 562 -5.48 6.82 -37.63
N ASP A 563 -6.81 6.89 -37.81
CA ASP A 563 -7.60 5.91 -38.56
C ASP A 563 -8.25 6.62 -39.75
N GLY A 564 -7.63 6.51 -40.93
CA GLY A 564 -8.00 7.26 -42.11
C GLY A 564 -7.93 8.77 -41.88
N ALA A 565 -9.06 9.49 -42.01
CA ALA A 565 -9.15 10.92 -41.73
C ALA A 565 -9.46 11.26 -40.27
N LYS A 566 -9.76 10.24 -39.43
CA LYS A 566 -10.11 10.44 -38.02
C LYS A 566 -8.84 10.40 -37.17
N GLN A 567 -8.70 11.39 -36.32
CA GLN A 567 -7.63 11.45 -35.31
C GLN A 567 -8.25 11.36 -33.92
N SER A 568 -7.72 10.48 -33.08
CA SER A 568 -8.13 10.35 -31.68
C SER A 568 -6.91 10.34 -30.76
N GLN A 569 -7.05 11.00 -29.61
CA GLN A 569 -6.06 10.97 -28.55
C GLN A 569 -6.43 9.84 -27.56
N VAL A 570 -5.46 9.00 -27.22
CA VAL A 570 -5.68 7.85 -26.34
C VAL A 570 -4.64 7.84 -25.24
N TYR A 571 -5.12 7.99 -24.01
CA TYR A 571 -4.28 7.84 -22.82
C TYR A 571 -3.84 6.37 -22.69
N GLN A 572 -2.64 6.18 -22.18
CA GLN A 572 -2.02 4.87 -22.06
C GLN A 572 -1.90 4.47 -20.58
N ASN A 573 -1.87 3.16 -20.33
CA ASN A 573 -1.59 2.57 -19.03
C ASN A 573 -0.60 1.41 -19.10
N ASP A 574 0.12 1.32 -20.21
CA ASP A 574 1.16 0.31 -20.42
C ASP A 574 2.44 0.65 -19.65
N LEU A 575 3.11 -0.38 -19.14
CA LEU A 575 4.42 -0.28 -18.51
C LEU A 575 5.47 -0.84 -19.46
N TRP A 576 6.56 -0.10 -19.65
CA TRP A 576 7.70 -0.49 -20.46
C TRP A 576 8.98 -0.40 -19.65
N MET A 577 9.89 -1.34 -19.91
CA MET A 577 11.21 -1.39 -19.31
C MET A 577 12.26 -1.16 -20.41
N TRP A 578 13.17 -0.24 -20.14
CA TRP A 578 14.36 0.02 -20.95
C TRP A 578 15.58 -0.65 -20.33
N ASP A 579 16.29 -1.44 -21.11
CA ASP A 579 17.57 -2.03 -20.75
C ASP A 579 18.71 -1.32 -21.49
N GLY A 580 19.52 -0.54 -20.76
CA GLY A 580 20.65 0.21 -21.33
C GLY A 580 21.77 -0.67 -21.89
N SER A 581 21.89 -1.92 -21.44
CA SER A 581 22.91 -2.87 -21.94
C SER A 581 22.58 -3.38 -23.33
N THR A 582 21.34 -3.73 -23.58
CA THR A 582 20.84 -4.20 -24.88
C THR A 582 20.36 -3.07 -25.78
N LYS A 583 20.09 -1.89 -25.19
CA LYS A 583 19.48 -0.71 -25.85
C LYS A 583 18.14 -1.05 -26.50
N GLN A 584 17.31 -1.78 -25.77
CA GLN A 584 15.97 -2.19 -26.21
C GLN A 584 14.91 -1.94 -25.14
N TRP A 585 13.70 -1.67 -25.63
CA TRP A 585 12.51 -1.65 -24.81
C TRP A 585 11.84 -3.02 -24.77
N SER A 586 11.27 -3.38 -23.65
CA SER A 586 10.36 -4.51 -23.50
C SER A 586 9.10 -4.08 -22.76
N GLN A 587 7.93 -4.52 -23.23
CA GLN A 587 6.70 -4.27 -22.53
C GLN A 587 6.61 -5.21 -21.33
N VAL A 588 6.27 -4.65 -20.17
CA VAL A 588 6.06 -5.41 -18.94
C VAL A 588 4.57 -5.76 -18.83
N ASN A 589 4.26 -7.05 -18.99
CA ASN A 589 2.89 -7.54 -18.86
C ASN A 589 2.56 -7.77 -17.39
N THR A 590 1.47 -7.19 -16.92
CA THR A 590 1.00 -7.27 -15.53
C THR A 590 -0.43 -7.77 -15.48
N ALA A 591 -0.82 -8.46 -14.43
CA ALA A 591 -2.18 -8.97 -14.26
C ALA A 591 -3.19 -7.84 -13.99
N SER A 592 -2.76 -6.76 -13.34
CA SER A 592 -3.53 -5.53 -13.12
C SER A 592 -2.77 -4.34 -13.67
N LEU A 593 -3.49 -3.31 -14.06
CA LEU A 593 -2.92 -2.06 -14.57
C LEU A 593 -3.58 -0.87 -13.88
N PRO A 594 -2.79 0.15 -13.46
CA PRO A 594 -3.35 1.43 -13.08
C PRO A 594 -4.19 1.99 -14.23
N PRO A 595 -5.21 2.82 -13.97
CA PRO A 595 -5.92 3.53 -15.02
C PRO A 595 -4.97 4.37 -15.87
N GLU A 596 -5.33 4.55 -17.15
CA GLU A 596 -4.58 5.37 -18.09
C GLU A 596 -4.36 6.80 -17.59
N ARG A 597 -3.19 7.39 -17.92
CA ARG A 597 -2.84 8.76 -17.52
C ARG A 597 -1.64 9.35 -18.25
N GLU A 598 -1.61 10.67 -18.29
CA GLU A 598 -0.43 11.46 -18.64
C GLU A 598 -0.06 12.43 -17.49
N ASN A 599 1.18 12.92 -17.48
CA ASN A 599 1.65 13.98 -16.58
C ASN A 599 1.42 13.71 -15.08
N GLY A 600 1.52 12.43 -14.69
CA GLY A 600 1.58 11.99 -13.29
C GLY A 600 3.00 12.00 -12.75
N GLY A 601 3.22 11.31 -11.65
CA GLY A 601 4.53 11.07 -11.05
C GLY A 601 4.84 9.57 -11.00
N LEU A 602 6.03 9.17 -11.43
CA LEU A 602 6.57 7.83 -11.26
C LEU A 602 7.96 7.96 -10.61
N ALA A 603 8.14 7.37 -9.46
CA ALA A 603 9.39 7.40 -8.72
C ALA A 603 9.72 5.99 -8.17
N PHE A 604 10.98 5.75 -7.82
CA PHE A 604 11.38 4.52 -7.16
C PHE A 604 11.43 4.75 -5.64
N ASP A 605 10.72 3.93 -4.89
CA ASP A 605 10.80 3.91 -3.43
C ASP A 605 11.92 2.97 -3.00
N PRO A 606 13.05 3.49 -2.46
CA PRO A 606 14.20 2.66 -2.10
C PRO A 606 13.98 1.87 -0.81
N VAL A 607 13.03 2.25 0.03
CA VAL A 607 12.69 1.55 1.29
C VAL A 607 11.81 0.35 0.99
N ALA A 608 10.74 0.56 0.23
CA ALA A 608 9.84 -0.52 -0.17
C ALA A 608 10.40 -1.36 -1.33
N ASN A 609 11.45 -0.89 -2.03
CA ASN A 609 12.05 -1.49 -3.22
C ASN A 609 11.02 -1.70 -4.34
N GLU A 610 10.26 -0.66 -4.66
CA GLU A 610 9.17 -0.69 -5.64
C GLU A 610 9.06 0.62 -6.43
N LEU A 611 8.35 0.59 -7.59
CA LEU A 611 7.99 1.82 -8.29
C LEU A 611 6.71 2.37 -7.66
N THR A 612 6.67 3.66 -7.38
CA THR A 612 5.48 4.37 -6.88
C THR A 612 4.96 5.31 -7.96
N LEU A 613 3.67 5.13 -8.32
CA LEU A 613 2.95 5.97 -9.29
C LEU A 613 1.89 6.79 -8.54
N PHE A 614 1.81 8.08 -8.82
CA PHE A 614 0.81 8.97 -8.22
C PHE A 614 0.22 9.94 -9.25
N GLY A 615 -1.06 10.25 -9.11
CA GLY A 615 -1.71 11.36 -9.79
C GLY A 615 -1.72 11.26 -11.31
N GLY A 616 -1.78 12.41 -11.98
CA GLY A 616 -1.86 12.54 -13.45
C GLY A 616 -3.25 12.91 -13.95
N TYR A 617 -3.41 12.87 -15.28
CA TYR A 617 -4.64 13.30 -15.94
C TYR A 617 -5.06 12.33 -17.06
N ALA A 618 -6.36 12.02 -17.13
CA ALA A 618 -6.98 11.30 -18.25
C ALA A 618 -8.47 11.70 -18.36
N GLY A 619 -8.72 12.96 -18.74
CA GLY A 619 -10.06 13.55 -18.69
C GLY A 619 -10.46 14.06 -17.31
N THR A 620 -9.92 13.45 -16.26
CA THR A 620 -10.01 13.89 -14.86
C THR A 620 -8.64 13.83 -14.19
N TYR A 621 -8.41 14.69 -13.19
CA TYR A 621 -7.22 14.61 -12.35
C TYR A 621 -7.32 13.40 -11.42
N ARG A 622 -6.20 12.76 -11.18
CA ARG A 622 -6.08 11.55 -10.34
C ARG A 622 -5.34 11.85 -9.04
N SER A 623 -5.60 11.03 -8.03
CA SER A 623 -4.96 11.07 -6.72
C SER A 623 -4.64 9.67 -6.18
N ASP A 624 -4.85 8.64 -7.01
CA ASP A 624 -4.55 7.26 -6.68
C ASP A 624 -3.02 7.04 -6.55
N VAL A 625 -2.64 6.23 -5.58
CA VAL A 625 -1.27 5.77 -5.37
C VAL A 625 -1.21 4.30 -5.76
N TRP A 626 -0.27 3.96 -6.61
CA TRP A 626 -0.01 2.59 -7.01
C TRP A 626 1.46 2.25 -6.80
N SER A 627 1.75 1.04 -6.37
CA SER A 627 3.11 0.52 -6.40
C SER A 627 3.24 -0.67 -7.35
N PHE A 628 4.42 -0.78 -7.99
CA PHE A 628 4.77 -1.90 -8.83
C PHE A 628 5.87 -2.71 -8.16
N ARG A 629 5.52 -3.94 -7.76
CA ARG A 629 6.41 -4.86 -7.07
C ARG A 629 6.15 -6.31 -7.53
N GLY A 630 7.22 -7.10 -7.67
CA GLY A 630 7.08 -8.51 -8.03
C GLY A 630 6.37 -8.78 -9.37
N GLY A 631 6.39 -7.80 -10.30
CA GLY A 631 5.75 -7.93 -11.61
C GLY A 631 4.27 -7.49 -11.65
N ASN A 632 3.69 -6.99 -10.55
CA ASN A 632 2.30 -6.56 -10.48
C ASN A 632 2.13 -5.16 -9.90
N TRP A 633 1.04 -4.49 -10.32
CA TRP A 633 0.61 -3.23 -9.74
C TRP A 633 -0.35 -3.46 -8.57
N ILE A 634 -0.18 -2.69 -7.51
CA ILE A 634 -0.97 -2.72 -6.28
C ILE A 634 -1.50 -1.30 -6.04
N LEU A 635 -2.81 -1.13 -5.92
CA LEU A 635 -3.43 0.13 -5.53
C LEU A 635 -3.33 0.30 -4.01
N HIS A 636 -2.76 1.41 -3.54
CA HIS A 636 -2.66 1.73 -2.12
C HIS A 636 -3.82 2.59 -1.61
N ALA A 637 -4.20 3.63 -2.35
CA ALA A 637 -5.31 4.49 -1.98
C ALA A 637 -5.81 5.31 -3.18
N GLU A 638 -7.12 5.58 -3.21
CA GLU A 638 -7.69 6.72 -3.91
C GLU A 638 -8.02 7.78 -2.86
N SER A 639 -7.37 8.93 -2.88
CA SER A 639 -7.69 9.98 -1.91
C SER A 639 -8.98 10.69 -2.28
N LEU A 640 -9.83 10.95 -1.28
CA LEU A 640 -10.94 11.88 -1.43
C LEU A 640 -10.42 13.32 -1.53
N PRO A 641 -11.03 14.19 -2.38
CA PRO A 641 -10.73 15.61 -2.36
C PRO A 641 -11.04 16.16 -0.96
N GLN A 642 -10.01 16.58 -0.22
CA GLN A 642 -10.21 17.24 1.06
C GLN A 642 -10.81 18.63 0.84
N PRO A 643 -11.79 19.06 1.65
CA PRO A 643 -12.23 20.45 1.62
C PRO A 643 -11.04 21.33 2.04
N ARG A 644 -10.71 22.31 1.20
CA ARG A 644 -9.61 23.27 1.46
C ARG A 644 -9.70 23.81 2.88
N ARG A 645 -8.69 23.59 3.71
CA ARG A 645 -8.51 24.38 4.94
C ARG A 645 -8.28 25.83 4.48
N ARG A 646 -9.26 26.71 4.68
CA ARG A 646 -9.02 28.14 4.54
C ARG A 646 -7.93 28.50 5.54
N GLY A 647 -6.77 28.89 5.01
CA GLY A 647 -5.64 29.33 5.82
C GLY A 647 -6.11 30.45 6.74
N ILE A 648 -5.97 30.21 8.03
CA ILE A 648 -6.05 31.27 9.03
C ILE A 648 -4.75 32.04 8.84
N ARG A 649 -4.85 33.20 8.17
CA ARG A 649 -3.77 34.20 8.18
C ARG A 649 -3.67 34.73 9.61
N HIS A 650 -2.58 34.49 10.27
CA HIS A 650 -2.14 35.25 11.44
C HIS A 650 -1.22 36.39 10.97
#